data_7d4df3d8b91774aac72302f1614df9ec
#
_entry.id   7d4df3d8b91774aac72302f1614df9ec
#
_cell.length_a   1.000
_cell.length_b   1.000
_cell.length_c   1.000
_cell.angle_alpha   90.00
_cell.angle_beta   90.00
_cell.angle_gamma   90.00
#
_symmetry.space_group_name_H-M   'P 1'
#
loop_
_entity.id
_entity.type
_entity.pdbx_description
1 polymer ?
#
loop_
_entity_poly.entity_id
_entity_poly.type
_entity_poly.pdbx_seq_one_letter_code
_entity_poly.pdbx_strand_id
1 'polypeptide(L)'
;MPEQNKKIISKYQGDKNPDERYLKLGRKITDAMGHKISGVTSDDPEYWGLREVLTPEMCDIANKMKLRQHYTFEQLLEMNRDYEAIDLQKILDEMSYIGILEYDYGDNYDHTHELKDRPRIRRYRLPFYVPGSAELFNSSVDRIAKNPAVASFFERMTFIPLAGITQMVPPGGDGIGMHVIPVEKAIDAESQSIDLEHISYWLKKYEGHISAGICSCRASRAVLGDGCTDDFDDWCIQLGDMADYTVETGRAHYITKERALEILELAEKNGYVHQITNIDGENKIFDICNCNVKICNALRTSLLFNTPYLSRSSYTAKVEKEKCVACGKCVETCPAGAVKMGQKLCRKDGSEVKYPHAPLPDNNIWGPYAWDENYRDTARMSNTYATGSAPCKAACPAHVPVQAYLRLAHEGKYREALAMIKTENPFPAVCGRVCNKRCESECTRGKIDAPVSIDAVKKFVADLDLNSEDRFVPEKIVQSTHGEFDEKIAIIGGGPAGLSAAYYLAQMGYKPTVFEKNPIPGGMLTYGIPSYKLEKDVIAAEIDIIKELGAEIKCGVEVGKDITIAQLKEQGYKAFYIAIGCQGGKRPGVKNDDAPGTHIAVEYLRHCFEHREDKFDGSVAVIGGGNVAIDCARNAHRLGASEVSMFCLESRDEMPASREEVAEAEEENIKVNPSWGPKEVLVDESGKVTGIVLKKCVRTIDPETKRFSPVYDENETIEVKTDKIVFAIGQAIEWGKLLEGTKVTFWHGNYPVADKFTYQTEDPDIFVGGDVYTGPRFVIDAIAAGHEAAESLHRHARPDASMTIGRDRRSFTPLNKDDISFPSYDTAGRQEAGMDKSIDSKMSYSDAHLNLTEGQVKTETGRCLGCGASYVDYNKCIGCGLCTTKCEFDAIHLVRDHPECSTMCVAEEKVGGLLKYSVKRAFRILGHLGSDEAKEMAKKRKAYKQAQQNKD
;
A
#
# COMPACT_ATOMS: atom_id res chain seq x y z
N MET A 1 -2.50 -11.55 -22.83
CA MET A 1 -2.84 -10.12 -22.66
C MET A 1 -4.10 -10.04 -21.82
N PRO A 2 -4.18 -9.18 -20.83
CA PRO A 2 -5.42 -8.97 -20.09
C PRO A 2 -6.51 -8.45 -21.05
N GLU A 3 -7.76 -8.82 -20.82
CA GLU A 3 -8.91 -8.42 -21.64
C GLU A 3 -9.10 -6.89 -21.78
N GLN A 4 -8.58 -6.14 -20.82
CA GLN A 4 -8.65 -4.68 -20.79
C GLN A 4 -7.91 -3.99 -21.97
N ASN A 5 -6.83 -4.57 -22.49
CA ASN A 5 -6.08 -4.01 -23.63
C ASN A 5 -6.75 -4.22 -24.99
N LYS A 6 -7.90 -4.87 -25.02
CA LYS A 6 -8.69 -5.05 -26.25
C LYS A 6 -9.64 -3.88 -26.54
N LYS A 7 -9.80 -2.93 -25.61
CA LYS A 7 -10.92 -1.96 -25.68
C LYS A 7 -10.68 -0.77 -26.60
N ILE A 8 -9.43 -0.35 -26.81
CA ILE A 8 -9.12 0.80 -27.66
C ILE A 8 -8.23 0.32 -28.79
N ILE A 9 -8.81 0.15 -29.97
CA ILE A 9 -8.14 -0.27 -31.18
C ILE A 9 -8.16 0.88 -32.17
N SER A 10 -7.02 1.14 -32.83
CA SER A 10 -6.96 2.11 -33.91
C SER A 10 -7.78 1.65 -35.12
N LYS A 11 -8.48 2.57 -35.74
CA LYS A 11 -9.20 2.33 -37.01
C LYS A 11 -8.26 1.95 -38.16
N TYR A 12 -6.96 2.19 -38.00
CA TYR A 12 -5.94 1.89 -39.01
C TYR A 12 -5.21 0.56 -38.76
N GLN A 13 -5.45 -0.10 -37.65
CA GLN A 13 -4.86 -1.40 -37.38
C GLN A 13 -5.46 -2.45 -38.33
N GLY A 14 -4.59 -3.25 -38.95
CA GLY A 14 -5.01 -4.27 -39.89
C GLY A 14 -5.43 -3.72 -41.26
N ASP A 15 -5.03 -2.50 -41.63
CA ASP A 15 -5.28 -1.91 -42.95
C ASP A 15 -4.75 -2.83 -44.05
N LYS A 16 -5.61 -3.20 -44.98
CA LYS A 16 -5.27 -4.10 -46.09
C LYS A 16 -4.45 -3.41 -47.20
N ASN A 17 -4.51 -2.09 -47.28
CA ASN A 17 -3.77 -1.29 -48.22
C ASN A 17 -3.01 -0.18 -47.46
N PRO A 18 -2.00 -0.55 -46.67
CA PRO A 18 -1.28 0.40 -45.84
C PRO A 18 -0.57 1.46 -46.71
N ASP A 19 -0.64 2.71 -46.23
CA ASP A 19 0.04 3.83 -46.85
C ASP A 19 1.55 3.75 -46.60
N GLU A 20 2.36 3.61 -47.63
CA GLU A 20 3.81 3.42 -47.57
C GLU A 20 4.54 4.58 -46.88
N ARG A 21 3.99 5.78 -46.88
CA ARG A 21 4.58 6.95 -46.22
C ARG A 21 4.73 6.72 -44.71
N TYR A 22 3.69 6.18 -44.09
CA TYR A 22 3.69 5.88 -42.64
C TYR A 22 4.51 4.65 -42.30
N LEU A 23 4.48 3.62 -43.19
CA LEU A 23 5.35 2.44 -43.00
C LEU A 23 6.84 2.85 -43.06
N LYS A 24 7.21 3.71 -43.97
CA LYS A 24 8.57 4.22 -44.13
C LYS A 24 8.98 5.06 -42.92
N LEU A 25 8.10 5.97 -42.49
CA LEU A 25 8.39 6.79 -41.30
C LEU A 25 8.52 5.94 -40.03
N GLY A 26 7.60 4.99 -39.82
CA GLY A 26 7.63 4.08 -38.68
C GLY A 26 8.93 3.28 -38.61
N ARG A 27 9.39 2.73 -39.75
CA ARG A 27 10.68 2.05 -39.84
C ARG A 27 11.85 2.96 -39.47
N LYS A 28 11.80 4.24 -39.94
CA LYS A 28 12.89 5.20 -39.72
C LYS A 28 13.07 5.59 -38.26
N ILE A 29 11.98 5.81 -37.53
CA ILE A 29 12.03 6.36 -36.17
C ILE A 29 12.16 5.30 -35.07
N THR A 30 11.96 4.02 -35.39
CA THR A 30 11.89 2.94 -34.37
C THR A 30 13.20 2.71 -33.64
N ASP A 31 14.35 2.81 -34.34
CA ASP A 31 15.65 2.54 -33.74
C ASP A 31 16.78 3.45 -34.26
N ALA A 32 17.92 3.40 -33.58
CA ALA A 32 19.10 4.20 -33.93
C ALA A 32 19.70 3.89 -35.31
N MET A 33 19.36 2.75 -35.91
CA MET A 33 19.77 2.40 -37.28
C MET A 33 18.84 2.99 -38.33
N GLY A 34 17.71 3.62 -37.92
CA GLY A 34 16.74 4.23 -38.80
C GLY A 34 15.88 3.23 -39.59
N HIS A 35 15.81 1.98 -39.12
CA HIS A 35 14.92 0.96 -39.69
C HIS A 35 14.73 -0.23 -38.73
N LYS A 36 13.51 -0.69 -38.65
CA LYS A 36 13.14 -1.89 -37.91
C LYS A 36 13.53 -3.14 -38.73
N ILE A 37 14.38 -3.99 -38.17
CA ILE A 37 14.89 -5.18 -38.86
C ILE A 37 13.76 -6.11 -39.32
N SER A 38 12.69 -6.26 -38.53
CA SER A 38 11.52 -7.08 -38.87
C SER A 38 10.56 -6.41 -39.88
N GLY A 39 10.82 -5.16 -40.29
CA GLY A 39 9.86 -4.34 -41.02
C GLY A 39 8.74 -3.79 -40.15
N VAL A 40 7.86 -3.00 -40.76
CA VAL A 40 6.65 -2.44 -40.14
C VAL A 40 5.47 -2.78 -41.02
N THR A 41 4.41 -3.31 -40.43
CA THR A 41 3.14 -3.67 -41.05
C THR A 41 2.00 -2.81 -40.53
N SER A 42 0.81 -2.91 -41.10
CA SER A 42 -0.38 -2.21 -40.58
C SER A 42 -0.84 -2.68 -39.19
N ASP A 43 -0.38 -3.84 -38.73
CA ASP A 43 -0.66 -4.33 -37.39
C ASP A 43 0.30 -3.76 -36.33
N ASP A 44 1.41 -3.18 -36.80
CA ASP A 44 2.40 -2.61 -35.89
C ASP A 44 1.97 -1.22 -35.37
N PRO A 45 2.19 -0.93 -34.09
CA PRO A 45 1.84 0.37 -33.49
C PRO A 45 2.56 1.55 -34.15
N GLU A 46 3.73 1.35 -34.74
CA GLU A 46 4.46 2.38 -35.48
C GLU A 46 3.73 2.84 -36.75
N TYR A 47 2.91 2.00 -37.38
CA TYR A 47 2.10 2.39 -38.50
C TYR A 47 0.80 3.07 -38.06
N TRP A 48 -0.06 2.31 -37.36
CA TRP A 48 -1.40 2.82 -37.11
C TRP A 48 -1.40 3.98 -36.07
N GLY A 49 -0.43 4.02 -35.17
CA GLY A 49 -0.29 5.14 -34.20
C GLY A 49 0.05 6.45 -34.94
N LEU A 50 0.97 6.42 -35.90
CA LEU A 50 1.28 7.59 -36.71
C LEU A 50 0.08 8.02 -37.56
N ARG A 51 -0.69 7.06 -38.07
CA ARG A 51 -1.92 7.35 -38.87
C ARG A 51 -2.99 8.09 -38.07
N GLU A 52 -3.04 7.92 -36.76
CA GLU A 52 -4.00 8.61 -35.88
C GLU A 52 -3.68 10.10 -35.70
N VAL A 53 -2.41 10.50 -35.86
CA VAL A 53 -1.97 11.85 -35.46
C VAL A 53 -1.35 12.66 -36.59
N LEU A 54 -0.83 12.02 -37.66
CA LEU A 54 -0.17 12.71 -38.76
C LEU A 54 -1.01 12.73 -40.02
N THR A 55 -0.87 13.82 -40.81
CA THR A 55 -1.36 13.87 -42.18
C THR A 55 -0.33 13.25 -43.14
N PRO A 56 -0.75 12.91 -44.38
CA PRO A 56 0.18 12.43 -45.40
C PRO A 56 1.33 13.41 -45.69
N GLU A 57 1.05 14.69 -45.72
CA GLU A 57 2.05 15.75 -45.98
C GLU A 57 3.11 15.82 -44.89
N MET A 58 2.70 15.68 -43.63
CA MET A 58 3.62 15.62 -42.51
C MET A 58 4.56 14.42 -42.61
N CYS A 59 4.03 13.26 -43.02
CA CYS A 59 4.85 12.08 -43.27
C CYS A 59 5.86 12.28 -44.40
N ASP A 60 5.46 12.94 -45.48
CA ASP A 60 6.35 13.22 -46.59
C ASP A 60 7.51 14.14 -46.20
N ILE A 61 7.23 15.19 -45.39
CA ILE A 61 8.26 16.08 -44.86
C ILE A 61 9.19 15.31 -43.94
N ALA A 62 8.66 14.55 -42.96
CA ALA A 62 9.45 13.78 -42.00
C ALA A 62 10.30 12.68 -42.69
N ASN A 63 9.79 12.10 -43.79
CA ASN A 63 10.51 11.10 -44.57
C ASN A 63 11.71 11.67 -45.33
N LYS A 64 11.74 12.97 -45.62
CA LYS A 64 12.91 13.63 -46.21
C LYS A 64 14.03 13.90 -45.20
N MET A 65 13.67 14.08 -43.92
CA MET A 65 14.62 14.34 -42.82
C MET A 65 15.39 13.06 -42.42
N LYS A 66 16.63 13.22 -41.97
CA LYS A 66 17.38 12.14 -41.31
C LYS A 66 17.06 12.16 -39.81
N LEU A 67 17.06 10.99 -39.23
CA LEU A 67 16.81 10.81 -37.80
C LEU A 67 17.88 11.59 -37.00
N ARG A 68 17.44 12.36 -35.96
CA ARG A 68 18.26 13.17 -35.05
C ARG A 68 19.18 14.23 -35.70
N GLN A 69 19.10 14.46 -36.99
CA GLN A 69 19.80 15.55 -37.63
C GLN A 69 19.00 16.85 -37.49
N HIS A 70 19.68 17.93 -37.14
CA HIS A 70 19.08 19.27 -37.06
C HIS A 70 19.00 19.92 -38.46
N TYR A 71 17.89 20.63 -38.68
CA TYR A 71 17.64 21.38 -39.92
C TYR A 71 17.09 22.75 -39.57
N THR A 72 17.63 23.81 -40.20
CA THR A 72 16.99 25.13 -40.14
C THR A 72 15.73 25.15 -41.01
N PHE A 73 14.90 26.19 -40.83
CA PHE A 73 13.72 26.38 -41.69
C PHE A 73 14.07 26.47 -43.15
N GLU A 74 15.15 27.22 -43.49
CA GLU A 74 15.62 27.38 -44.89
C GLU A 74 16.02 26.05 -45.49
N GLN A 75 16.73 25.20 -44.79
CA GLN A 75 17.08 23.86 -45.23
C GLN A 75 15.85 22.99 -45.49
N LEU A 76 14.86 23.05 -44.61
CA LEU A 76 13.60 22.32 -44.80
C LEU A 76 12.80 22.88 -45.97
N LEU A 77 12.79 24.19 -46.18
CA LEU A 77 12.12 24.78 -47.32
C LEU A 77 12.80 24.37 -48.66
N GLU A 78 14.14 24.30 -48.67
CA GLU A 78 14.87 23.81 -49.83
C GLU A 78 14.58 22.34 -50.15
N MET A 79 14.39 21.51 -49.13
CA MET A 79 14.03 20.10 -49.24
C MET A 79 12.58 19.90 -49.66
N ASN A 80 11.72 20.91 -49.49
CA ASN A 80 10.27 20.87 -49.71
C ASN A 80 9.79 22.00 -50.62
N ARG A 81 10.41 22.16 -51.78
CA ARG A 81 10.18 23.24 -52.75
C ARG A 81 8.75 23.32 -53.31
N ASP A 82 7.96 22.29 -53.06
CA ASP A 82 6.55 22.24 -53.50
C ASP A 82 5.63 23.03 -52.56
N TYR A 83 6.13 23.54 -51.42
CA TYR A 83 5.39 24.34 -50.46
C TYR A 83 5.82 25.80 -50.48
N GLU A 84 4.84 26.69 -50.31
CA GLU A 84 5.13 28.08 -49.98
C GLU A 84 5.68 28.18 -48.54
N ALA A 85 6.56 29.14 -48.26
CA ALA A 85 7.22 29.28 -46.96
C ALA A 85 6.22 29.36 -45.78
N ILE A 86 5.13 30.11 -45.97
CA ILE A 86 4.08 30.27 -44.90
C ILE A 86 3.36 28.94 -44.61
N ASP A 87 3.10 28.15 -45.64
CA ASP A 87 2.35 26.89 -45.46
C ASP A 87 3.25 25.82 -44.84
N LEU A 88 4.54 25.74 -45.29
CA LEU A 88 5.52 24.85 -44.67
C LEU A 88 5.72 25.18 -43.18
N GLN A 89 5.82 26.48 -42.83
CA GLN A 89 5.97 26.88 -41.44
C GLN A 89 4.80 26.42 -40.57
N LYS A 90 3.55 26.56 -41.03
CA LYS A 90 2.35 26.07 -40.36
C LYS A 90 2.40 24.55 -40.11
N ILE A 91 2.82 23.81 -41.15
CA ILE A 91 2.93 22.33 -41.04
C ILE A 91 4.01 21.97 -40.04
N LEU A 92 5.19 22.64 -40.06
CA LEU A 92 6.26 22.36 -39.08
C LEU A 92 5.87 22.73 -37.65
N ASP A 93 5.13 23.82 -37.45
CA ASP A 93 4.59 24.20 -36.17
C ASP A 93 3.59 23.16 -35.65
N GLU A 94 2.70 22.65 -36.50
CA GLU A 94 1.78 21.59 -36.15
C GLU A 94 2.49 20.27 -35.90
N MET A 95 3.49 19.89 -36.70
CA MET A 95 4.32 18.71 -36.47
C MET A 95 5.05 18.79 -35.12
N SER A 96 5.53 19.98 -34.73
CA SER A 96 6.15 20.22 -33.44
C SER A 96 5.12 20.18 -32.31
N TYR A 97 3.95 20.77 -32.51
CA TYR A 97 2.85 20.69 -31.55
C TYR A 97 2.36 19.25 -31.37
N ILE A 98 2.36 18.43 -32.42
CA ILE A 98 2.05 17.00 -32.34
C ILE A 98 3.15 16.24 -31.58
N GLY A 99 4.41 16.58 -31.76
CA GLY A 99 5.57 15.93 -31.17
C GLY A 99 6.28 14.92 -32.07
N ILE A 100 5.99 14.93 -33.40
CA ILE A 100 6.80 14.19 -34.37
C ILE A 100 8.09 14.93 -34.75
N LEU A 101 8.13 16.22 -34.55
CA LEU A 101 9.33 17.04 -34.59
C LEU A 101 9.54 17.66 -33.21
N GLU A 102 10.78 17.69 -32.78
CA GLU A 102 11.27 18.55 -31.72
C GLU A 102 12.18 19.64 -32.31
N TYR A 103 12.43 20.70 -31.57
CA TYR A 103 13.36 21.75 -31.98
C TYR A 103 14.18 22.26 -30.81
N ASP A 104 15.33 22.78 -31.13
CA ASP A 104 16.18 23.56 -30.24
C ASP A 104 16.55 24.92 -30.87
N TYR A 105 17.31 25.71 -30.12
CA TYR A 105 17.77 27.03 -30.54
C TYR A 105 19.30 27.10 -30.80
N GLY A 106 19.98 25.95 -30.85
CA GLY A 106 21.40 25.84 -31.24
C GLY A 106 22.38 25.66 -30.08
N ASP A 107 23.63 25.29 -30.41
CA ASP A 107 24.63 24.92 -29.42
C ASP A 107 25.27 26.11 -28.69
N ASN A 108 25.01 27.34 -29.14
CA ASN A 108 25.46 28.57 -28.49
C ASN A 108 24.62 28.96 -27.28
N TYR A 109 24.00 27.96 -26.67
CA TYR A 109 23.21 28.14 -25.48
C TYR A 109 24.15 28.38 -24.27
N ASP A 110 24.39 29.64 -23.98
CA ASP A 110 24.95 30.02 -22.69
C ASP A 110 23.83 30.09 -21.66
N HIS A 111 23.83 29.13 -20.77
CA HIS A 111 22.82 28.99 -19.70
C HIS A 111 22.80 30.18 -18.72
N THR A 112 23.69 31.14 -18.91
CA THR A 112 23.83 32.35 -18.10
C THR A 112 23.08 33.57 -18.64
N HIS A 113 22.52 33.49 -19.87
CA HIS A 113 21.85 34.64 -20.52
C HIS A 113 20.34 34.52 -20.48
N GLU A 114 19.65 35.63 -20.18
CA GLU A 114 18.21 35.73 -20.23
C GLU A 114 17.70 35.43 -21.65
N LEU A 115 16.57 34.75 -21.75
CA LEU A 115 15.84 34.36 -23.01
C LEU A 115 15.64 35.48 -24.02
N LYS A 116 15.77 36.75 -23.59
CA LYS A 116 15.51 37.97 -24.40
C LYS A 116 16.58 38.23 -25.47
N ASP A 117 17.80 37.71 -25.31
CA ASP A 117 18.94 38.10 -26.13
C ASP A 117 19.36 37.08 -27.19
N ARG A 118 18.56 35.98 -27.40
CA ARG A 118 18.87 34.96 -28.39
C ARG A 118 18.28 35.26 -29.75
N PRO A 119 19.01 35.05 -30.84
CA PRO A 119 18.36 34.82 -32.11
C PRO A 119 17.58 33.51 -32.03
N ARG A 120 16.25 33.57 -31.90
CA ARG A 120 15.32 32.43 -31.83
C ARG A 120 15.18 31.74 -33.20
N ILE A 121 16.26 31.20 -33.71
CA ILE A 121 16.26 30.38 -34.92
C ILE A 121 16.06 28.93 -34.52
N ARG A 122 14.85 28.43 -34.73
CA ARG A 122 14.55 27.02 -34.47
C ARG A 122 15.34 26.12 -35.41
N ARG A 123 15.92 25.06 -34.86
CA ARG A 123 16.50 23.95 -35.61
C ARG A 123 15.63 22.72 -35.31
N TYR A 124 14.92 22.27 -36.33
CA TYR A 124 14.01 21.14 -36.25
C TYR A 124 14.77 19.84 -36.39
N ARG A 125 14.39 18.82 -35.61
CA ARG A 125 14.90 17.45 -35.76
C ARG A 125 13.78 16.42 -35.60
N LEU A 126 13.97 15.28 -36.28
CA LEU A 126 13.13 14.10 -36.11
C LEU A 126 13.69 13.25 -34.95
N PRO A 127 12.99 13.14 -33.81
CA PRO A 127 13.48 12.37 -32.67
C PRO A 127 13.34 10.86 -32.89
N PHE A 128 13.89 10.07 -31.97
CA PHE A 128 13.50 8.66 -31.87
C PHE A 128 12.02 8.54 -31.51
N TYR A 129 11.50 7.31 -31.72
CA TYR A 129 10.16 7.01 -31.29
C TYR A 129 10.06 6.89 -29.75
N VAL A 130 10.99 6.16 -29.12
CA VAL A 130 11.12 6.01 -27.67
C VAL A 130 12.61 6.02 -27.27
N PRO A 131 13.06 6.89 -26.37
CA PRO A 131 12.38 8.07 -25.85
C PRO A 131 12.28 9.18 -26.89
N GLY A 132 11.12 9.80 -27.03
CA GLY A 132 10.89 10.89 -27.99
C GLY A 132 9.43 11.03 -28.42
N SER A 133 9.12 10.81 -29.71
CA SER A 133 7.77 11.09 -30.26
C SER A 133 6.65 10.38 -29.48
N ALA A 134 6.84 9.15 -29.02
CA ALA A 134 5.80 8.42 -28.29
C ALA A 134 5.44 9.08 -26.96
N GLU A 135 6.44 9.57 -26.24
CA GLU A 135 6.24 10.35 -25.01
C GLU A 135 5.56 11.68 -25.34
N LEU A 136 6.02 12.40 -26.36
CA LEU A 136 5.48 13.69 -26.76
C LEU A 136 4.02 13.57 -27.24
N PHE A 137 3.65 12.49 -27.92
CA PHE A 137 2.25 12.22 -28.30
C PHE A 137 1.35 12.03 -27.08
N ASN A 138 1.86 11.38 -26.05
CA ASN A 138 1.11 11.05 -24.83
C ASN A 138 1.24 12.10 -23.71
N SER A 139 2.01 13.14 -23.89
CA SER A 139 2.12 14.28 -22.94
C SER A 139 1.14 15.43 -23.23
N SER A 140 0.08 15.18 -23.99
CA SER A 140 -1.00 16.14 -24.28
C SER A 140 -2.35 15.52 -23.97
N VAL A 141 -2.99 15.96 -22.86
CA VAL A 141 -4.29 15.45 -22.40
C VAL A 141 -5.37 15.61 -23.47
N ASP A 142 -5.45 16.78 -24.10
CA ASP A 142 -6.43 17.07 -25.15
C ASP A 142 -6.32 16.13 -26.36
N ARG A 143 -5.09 15.77 -26.72
CA ARG A 143 -4.87 14.86 -27.85
C ARG A 143 -5.25 13.44 -27.48
N ILE A 144 -4.84 12.96 -26.30
CA ILE A 144 -5.18 11.61 -25.86
C ILE A 144 -6.70 11.48 -25.70
N ALA A 145 -7.36 12.53 -25.19
CA ALA A 145 -8.82 12.54 -25.07
C ALA A 145 -9.54 12.49 -26.42
N LYS A 146 -9.01 13.20 -27.44
CA LYS A 146 -9.55 13.17 -28.81
C LYS A 146 -9.24 11.86 -29.53
N ASN A 147 -8.06 11.28 -29.29
CA ASN A 147 -7.56 10.06 -29.94
C ASN A 147 -7.03 9.04 -28.91
N PRO A 148 -7.89 8.35 -28.15
CA PRO A 148 -7.47 7.38 -27.14
C PRO A 148 -6.60 6.23 -27.69
N ALA A 149 -6.69 5.95 -28.99
CA ALA A 149 -5.83 4.97 -29.65
C ALA A 149 -4.33 5.29 -29.53
N VAL A 150 -3.96 6.57 -29.34
CA VAL A 150 -2.57 7.00 -29.09
C VAL A 150 -2.03 6.42 -27.77
N ALA A 151 -2.85 6.39 -26.71
CA ALA A 151 -2.47 5.73 -25.46
C ALA A 151 -2.30 4.21 -25.65
N SER A 152 -3.18 3.59 -26.44
CA SER A 152 -3.11 2.17 -26.75
C SER A 152 -1.85 1.79 -27.54
N PHE A 153 -1.43 2.57 -28.54
CA PHE A 153 -0.22 2.24 -29.30
C PHE A 153 1.05 2.43 -28.45
N PHE A 154 1.08 3.44 -27.58
CA PHE A 154 2.20 3.64 -26.67
C PHE A 154 2.35 2.44 -25.70
N GLU A 155 1.25 1.93 -25.18
CA GLU A 155 1.23 0.69 -24.40
C GLU A 155 1.72 -0.52 -25.22
N ARG A 156 1.26 -0.67 -26.45
CA ARG A 156 1.70 -1.76 -27.35
C ARG A 156 3.17 -1.69 -27.73
N MET A 157 3.71 -0.48 -27.87
CA MET A 157 5.14 -0.28 -28.08
C MET A 157 5.96 -0.86 -26.94
N THR A 158 5.46 -0.76 -25.69
CA THR A 158 6.07 -1.40 -24.53
C THR A 158 6.09 -2.91 -24.65
N PHE A 159 4.98 -3.53 -25.04
CA PHE A 159 4.88 -5.00 -25.10
C PHE A 159 5.60 -5.63 -26.29
N ILE A 160 5.57 -5.02 -27.47
CA ILE A 160 6.09 -5.66 -28.69
C ILE A 160 7.61 -5.55 -28.80
N PRO A 161 8.24 -4.36 -28.83
CA PRO A 161 9.69 -4.27 -28.98
C PRO A 161 10.43 -4.56 -27.67
N LEU A 162 9.97 -4.04 -26.54
CA LEU A 162 10.73 -4.13 -25.29
C LEU A 162 10.79 -5.54 -24.72
N ALA A 163 9.78 -6.37 -24.93
CA ALA A 163 9.82 -7.78 -24.55
C ALA A 163 11.00 -8.55 -25.18
N GLY A 164 11.35 -8.21 -26.42
CA GLY A 164 12.52 -8.78 -27.11
C GLY A 164 13.84 -8.10 -26.72
N ILE A 165 13.84 -6.77 -26.69
CA ILE A 165 15.02 -5.96 -26.45
C ILE A 165 15.57 -6.13 -25.03
N THR A 166 14.72 -6.32 -24.00
CA THR A 166 15.14 -6.51 -22.61
C THR A 166 16.16 -7.62 -22.40
N GLN A 167 16.21 -8.59 -23.33
CA GLN A 167 17.20 -9.66 -23.29
C GLN A 167 18.53 -9.31 -23.98
N MET A 168 18.57 -8.24 -24.72
CA MET A 168 19.72 -7.87 -25.56
C MET A 168 20.52 -6.68 -25.03
N VAL A 169 19.96 -5.95 -24.04
CA VAL A 169 20.51 -4.72 -23.51
C VAL A 169 21.13 -4.99 -22.13
N PRO A 170 22.37 -4.49 -21.85
CA PRO A 170 22.97 -4.61 -20.54
C PRO A 170 22.20 -3.74 -19.52
N PRO A 171 21.89 -4.25 -18.32
CA PRO A 171 21.29 -3.44 -17.27
C PRO A 171 22.16 -2.23 -16.92
N GLY A 172 21.63 -1.03 -17.05
CA GLY A 172 22.32 0.23 -16.76
C GLY A 172 23.44 0.63 -17.72
N GLY A 173 23.67 -0.14 -18.79
CA GLY A 173 24.76 0.08 -19.72
C GLY A 173 24.33 0.69 -21.07
N ASP A 174 25.17 0.45 -22.10
CA ASP A 174 24.92 0.91 -23.45
C ASP A 174 23.54 0.47 -23.96
N GLY A 175 22.88 1.32 -24.68
CA GLY A 175 21.56 1.07 -25.26
C GLY A 175 20.38 1.49 -24.36
N ILE A 176 20.63 1.91 -23.13
CA ILE A 176 19.60 2.45 -22.25
C ILE A 176 19.38 3.93 -22.49
N GLY A 177 18.14 4.32 -22.77
CA GLY A 177 17.78 5.72 -23.02
C GLY A 177 17.63 6.56 -21.74
N MET A 178 17.45 5.89 -20.60
CA MET A 178 17.23 6.50 -19.29
C MET A 178 18.09 5.80 -18.24
N HIS A 179 18.70 6.56 -17.33
CA HIS A 179 19.43 6.03 -16.16
C HIS A 179 18.69 6.39 -14.87
N VAL A 180 18.67 5.48 -13.91
CA VAL A 180 18.32 5.82 -12.53
C VAL A 180 19.42 6.71 -11.96
N ILE A 181 19.03 7.82 -11.37
CA ILE A 181 19.89 8.65 -10.54
C ILE A 181 19.45 8.47 -9.08
N PRO A 182 20.39 8.21 -8.14
CA PRO A 182 20.03 7.98 -6.76
C PRO A 182 19.48 9.26 -6.11
N VAL A 183 18.66 9.06 -5.07
CA VAL A 183 18.27 10.16 -4.18
C VAL A 183 19.53 10.78 -3.59
N GLU A 184 19.68 12.08 -3.69
CA GLU A 184 20.94 12.76 -3.35
C GLU A 184 21.33 12.59 -1.88
N LYS A 185 20.36 12.56 -0.96
CA LYS A 185 20.56 12.29 0.47
C LYS A 185 21.09 10.87 0.77
N ALA A 186 21.00 9.95 -0.21
CA ALA A 186 21.45 8.57 -0.08
C ALA A 186 22.93 8.38 -0.49
N ILE A 187 23.56 9.40 -1.07
CA ILE A 187 24.95 9.41 -1.50
C ILE A 187 25.70 10.46 -0.67
N ASP A 188 26.72 10.01 0.01
CA ASP A 188 27.61 10.85 0.84
C ASP A 188 29.03 10.94 0.25
N ALA A 189 29.91 11.68 0.92
CA ALA A 189 31.29 11.81 0.50
C ALA A 189 32.07 10.46 0.50
N GLU A 190 31.61 9.47 1.27
CA GLU A 190 32.23 8.15 1.36
C GLU A 190 31.85 7.27 0.16
N SER A 191 30.73 7.55 -0.50
CA SER A 191 30.19 6.77 -1.62
C SER A 191 30.96 6.93 -2.94
N GLN A 192 32.00 7.76 -2.99
CA GLN A 192 32.82 8.06 -4.18
C GLN A 192 31.99 8.51 -5.39
N SER A 193 30.92 9.28 -5.16
CA SER A 193 30.05 9.81 -6.18
C SER A 193 30.76 10.79 -7.12
N ILE A 194 30.22 10.97 -8.31
CA ILE A 194 30.64 11.98 -9.30
C ILE A 194 29.51 12.97 -9.53
N ASP A 195 29.81 14.18 -9.99
CA ASP A 195 28.83 15.26 -10.18
C ASP A 195 27.60 14.83 -10.99
N LEU A 196 27.78 14.00 -12.02
CA LEU A 196 26.70 13.51 -12.87
C LEU A 196 25.68 12.63 -12.14
N GLU A 197 26.01 12.11 -10.97
CA GLU A 197 25.14 11.29 -10.11
C GLU A 197 24.34 12.12 -9.13
N HIS A 198 24.50 13.47 -9.13
CA HIS A 198 23.78 14.40 -8.28
C HIS A 198 22.72 15.19 -9.06
N ILE A 199 21.47 15.14 -8.59
CA ILE A 199 20.36 15.90 -9.22
C ILE A 199 20.61 17.40 -9.11
N SER A 200 21.15 17.87 -7.99
CA SER A 200 21.49 19.28 -7.76
C SER A 200 22.48 19.85 -8.78
N TYR A 201 23.43 19.02 -9.27
CA TYR A 201 24.32 19.40 -10.35
C TYR A 201 23.56 19.76 -11.63
N TRP A 202 22.60 18.94 -12.03
CA TRP A 202 21.80 19.14 -13.23
C TRP A 202 20.87 20.35 -13.11
N LEU A 203 20.17 20.48 -11.98
CA LEU A 203 19.30 21.63 -11.74
C LEU A 203 20.07 22.96 -11.72
N LYS A 204 21.29 22.97 -11.17
CA LYS A 204 22.16 24.14 -11.19
C LYS A 204 22.62 24.46 -12.61
N LYS A 205 23.00 23.45 -13.38
CA LYS A 205 23.48 23.62 -14.76
C LYS A 205 22.42 24.23 -15.68
N TYR A 206 21.15 23.88 -15.47
CA TYR A 206 20.03 24.35 -16.28
C TYR A 206 19.15 25.39 -15.58
N GLU A 207 19.67 26.03 -14.53
CA GLU A 207 18.92 27.05 -13.77
C GLU A 207 18.42 28.15 -14.71
N GLY A 208 17.13 28.53 -14.60
CA GLY A 208 16.45 29.46 -15.49
C GLY A 208 15.78 28.80 -16.73
N HIS A 209 16.06 27.53 -17.00
CA HIS A 209 15.48 26.77 -18.11
C HIS A 209 15.00 25.41 -17.63
N ILE A 210 14.10 25.43 -16.67
CA ILE A 210 13.48 24.27 -16.05
C ILE A 210 11.97 24.39 -16.24
N SER A 211 11.34 23.33 -16.70
CA SER A 211 9.88 23.22 -16.77
C SER A 211 9.40 21.94 -16.08
N ALA A 212 8.14 21.93 -15.67
CA ALA A 212 7.45 20.75 -15.21
C ALA A 212 6.25 20.50 -16.11
N GLY A 213 5.98 19.23 -16.40
CA GLY A 213 4.91 18.89 -17.32
C GLY A 213 4.35 17.48 -17.14
N ILE A 214 3.47 17.13 -18.07
CA ILE A 214 2.67 15.91 -18.03
C ILE A 214 3.55 14.67 -18.18
N CYS A 215 3.44 13.74 -17.25
CA CYS A 215 4.03 12.42 -17.38
C CYS A 215 3.26 11.56 -18.37
N SER A 216 3.84 11.32 -19.55
CA SER A 216 3.24 10.52 -20.63
C SER A 216 2.85 9.10 -20.21
N CYS A 217 3.67 8.46 -19.36
CA CYS A 217 3.37 7.12 -18.82
C CYS A 217 2.11 7.11 -17.95
N ARG A 218 1.93 8.10 -17.07
CA ARG A 218 0.73 8.22 -16.23
C ARG A 218 -0.50 8.56 -17.05
N ALA A 219 -0.40 9.56 -17.91
CA ALA A 219 -1.50 10.03 -18.75
C ALA A 219 -2.03 8.93 -19.69
N SER A 220 -1.15 8.21 -20.38
CA SER A 220 -1.57 7.11 -21.25
C SER A 220 -2.24 5.96 -20.50
N ARG A 221 -1.75 5.62 -19.32
CA ARG A 221 -2.32 4.58 -18.48
C ARG A 221 -3.68 4.96 -17.91
N ALA A 222 -3.86 6.23 -17.51
CA ALA A 222 -5.14 6.75 -17.04
C ALA A 222 -6.23 6.62 -18.11
N VAL A 223 -5.96 7.06 -19.35
CA VAL A 223 -6.93 6.93 -20.47
C VAL A 223 -7.33 5.48 -20.77
N LEU A 224 -6.44 4.52 -20.49
CA LEU A 224 -6.73 3.10 -20.66
C LEU A 224 -7.48 2.48 -19.46
N GLY A 225 -7.79 3.26 -18.42
CA GLY A 225 -8.41 2.77 -17.17
C GLY A 225 -7.48 1.88 -16.34
N ASP A 226 -6.19 2.02 -16.55
CA ASP A 226 -5.12 1.28 -15.91
C ASP A 226 -4.17 2.23 -15.14
N GLY A 227 -4.64 3.43 -14.83
CA GLY A 227 -3.89 4.46 -14.10
C GLY A 227 -3.56 4.08 -12.67
N CYS A 228 -2.79 4.93 -12.04
CA CYS A 228 -2.48 4.87 -10.62
C CYS A 228 -3.16 6.03 -9.87
N THR A 229 -2.89 6.12 -8.59
CA THR A 229 -3.53 7.08 -7.70
C THR A 229 -2.91 8.48 -7.73
N ASP A 230 -1.64 8.57 -8.17
CA ASP A 230 -0.96 9.84 -8.39
C ASP A 230 -1.54 10.57 -9.62
N ASP A 231 -1.54 11.89 -9.58
CA ASP A 231 -1.86 12.67 -10.77
C ASP A 231 -0.78 12.48 -11.86
N PHE A 232 -1.02 13.01 -13.04
CA PHE A 232 -0.06 12.91 -14.14
C PHE A 232 0.71 14.21 -14.40
N ASP A 233 0.36 15.31 -13.73
CA ASP A 233 0.97 16.62 -13.91
C ASP A 233 2.26 16.75 -13.10
N ASP A 234 3.20 17.52 -13.64
CA ASP A 234 4.44 18.00 -13.01
C ASP A 234 5.44 16.93 -12.53
N TRP A 235 5.22 15.66 -12.80
CA TRP A 235 6.17 14.60 -12.44
C TRP A 235 7.35 14.45 -13.42
N CYS A 236 7.28 15.06 -14.61
CA CYS A 236 8.38 15.14 -15.57
C CYS A 236 8.96 16.55 -15.55
N ILE A 237 10.27 16.66 -15.31
CA ILE A 237 11.01 17.93 -15.27
C ILE A 237 11.89 18.00 -16.51
N GLN A 238 11.60 18.93 -17.41
CA GLN A 238 12.37 19.15 -18.63
C GLN A 238 13.42 20.24 -18.39
N LEU A 239 14.56 20.13 -19.07
CA LEU A 239 15.72 20.95 -18.88
C LEU A 239 16.23 21.53 -20.19
N GLY A 240 16.70 22.76 -20.16
CA GLY A 240 17.30 23.45 -21.30
C GLY A 240 16.33 23.64 -22.47
N ASP A 241 16.77 23.35 -23.69
CA ASP A 241 15.94 23.51 -24.91
C ASP A 241 14.67 22.66 -24.88
N MET A 242 14.68 21.52 -24.19
CA MET A 242 13.46 20.70 -24.04
C MET A 242 12.42 21.38 -23.14
N ALA A 243 12.88 22.14 -22.12
CA ALA A 243 11.96 22.95 -21.30
C ALA A 243 11.28 24.02 -22.16
N ASP A 244 12.06 24.73 -22.98
CA ASP A 244 11.50 25.75 -23.90
C ASP A 244 10.52 25.13 -24.89
N TYR A 245 10.89 24.01 -25.53
CA TYR A 245 10.05 23.29 -26.48
C TYR A 245 8.72 22.80 -25.86
N THR A 246 8.77 22.22 -24.69
CA THR A 246 7.56 21.67 -24.05
C THR A 246 6.63 22.77 -23.54
N VAL A 247 7.15 23.90 -23.09
CA VAL A 247 6.36 25.08 -22.71
C VAL A 247 5.73 25.72 -23.94
N GLU A 248 6.50 25.96 -25.00
CA GLU A 248 6.00 26.58 -26.24
C GLU A 248 4.95 25.71 -26.94
N THR A 249 5.01 24.40 -26.75
CA THR A 249 4.02 23.46 -27.32
C THR A 249 2.89 23.10 -26.34
N GLY A 250 2.80 23.78 -25.19
CA GLY A 250 1.70 23.66 -24.23
C GLY A 250 1.65 22.35 -23.44
N ARG A 251 2.80 21.66 -23.28
CA ARG A 251 2.92 20.40 -22.51
C ARG A 251 3.42 20.59 -21.09
N ALA A 252 4.06 21.74 -20.84
CA ALA A 252 4.71 22.04 -19.58
C ALA A 252 4.59 23.54 -19.28
N HIS A 253 5.02 23.93 -18.10
CA HIS A 253 5.18 25.32 -17.69
C HIS A 253 6.52 25.51 -17.00
N TYR A 254 7.09 26.72 -17.10
CA TYR A 254 8.36 27.02 -16.42
C TYR A 254 8.19 26.97 -14.90
N ILE A 255 9.19 26.41 -14.25
CA ILE A 255 9.30 26.35 -12.79
C ILE A 255 10.65 26.86 -12.34
N THR A 256 10.76 27.25 -11.07
CA THR A 256 12.03 27.58 -10.44
C THR A 256 12.78 26.31 -10.03
N LYS A 257 14.08 26.46 -9.76
CA LYS A 257 14.88 25.36 -9.20
C LYS A 257 14.34 24.87 -7.85
N GLU A 258 13.86 25.81 -7.00
CA GLU A 258 13.27 25.49 -5.72
C GLU A 258 12.01 24.62 -5.90
N ARG A 259 11.16 24.99 -6.86
CA ARG A 259 9.96 24.17 -7.17
C ARG A 259 10.33 22.79 -7.70
N ALA A 260 11.38 22.70 -8.52
CA ALA A 260 11.88 21.40 -8.97
C ALA A 260 12.35 20.53 -7.80
N LEU A 261 13.07 21.12 -6.82
CA LEU A 261 13.48 20.40 -5.60
C LEU A 261 12.28 19.95 -4.76
N GLU A 262 11.22 20.76 -4.63
CA GLU A 262 9.97 20.36 -3.94
C GLU A 262 9.30 19.15 -4.62
N ILE A 263 9.22 19.15 -5.95
CA ILE A 263 8.67 18.01 -6.73
C ILE A 263 9.50 16.75 -6.50
N LEU A 264 10.83 16.88 -6.50
CA LEU A 264 11.75 15.77 -6.24
C LEU A 264 11.57 15.21 -4.82
N GLU A 265 11.49 16.09 -3.81
CA GLU A 265 11.25 15.66 -2.42
C GLU A 265 9.90 14.95 -2.28
N LEU A 266 8.86 15.48 -2.93
CA LEU A 266 7.54 14.84 -2.94
C LEU A 266 7.58 13.46 -3.62
N ALA A 267 8.34 13.33 -4.71
CA ALA A 267 8.56 12.05 -5.38
C ALA A 267 9.26 11.04 -4.47
N GLU A 268 10.31 11.46 -3.73
CA GLU A 268 11.00 10.63 -2.74
C GLU A 268 10.06 10.15 -1.63
N LYS A 269 9.21 11.05 -1.10
CA LYS A 269 8.21 10.72 -0.08
C LYS A 269 7.24 9.65 -0.57
N ASN A 270 6.84 9.72 -1.84
CA ASN A 270 5.94 8.79 -2.49
C ASN A 270 6.61 7.50 -3.03
N GLY A 271 7.93 7.35 -2.86
CA GLY A 271 8.67 6.17 -3.32
C GLY A 271 8.90 6.13 -4.84
N TYR A 272 8.90 7.28 -5.51
CA TYR A 272 9.16 7.36 -6.95
C TYR A 272 10.66 7.43 -7.24
N VAL A 273 11.05 6.85 -8.37
CA VAL A 273 12.44 6.71 -8.81
C VAL A 273 12.79 7.86 -9.73
N HIS A 274 13.90 8.54 -9.45
CA HIS A 274 14.45 9.54 -10.36
C HIS A 274 15.20 8.87 -11.51
N GLN A 275 14.92 9.28 -12.73
CA GLN A 275 15.65 8.87 -13.93
C GLN A 275 16.05 10.10 -14.74
N ILE A 276 17.24 10.07 -15.32
CA ILE A 276 17.73 11.08 -16.26
C ILE A 276 17.88 10.48 -17.66
N THR A 277 17.78 11.32 -18.67
CA THR A 277 18.00 10.89 -20.06
C THR A 277 19.47 10.61 -20.33
N ASN A 278 19.75 9.63 -21.22
CA ASN A 278 21.08 9.20 -21.58
C ASN A 278 21.18 8.89 -23.07
N ILE A 279 20.99 9.90 -23.93
CA ILE A 279 21.05 9.77 -25.39
C ILE A 279 21.71 10.95 -26.11
N ASP A 280 22.07 12.01 -25.41
CA ASP A 280 22.62 13.23 -25.99
C ASP A 280 24.11 13.45 -25.67
N GLY A 281 24.79 12.42 -25.14
CA GLY A 281 26.22 12.43 -24.86
C GLY A 281 26.57 12.87 -23.46
N GLU A 282 27.89 12.99 -23.21
CA GLU A 282 28.41 13.38 -21.90
C GLU A 282 27.91 14.77 -21.49
N ASN A 283 27.61 14.93 -20.21
CA ASN A 283 27.21 16.21 -19.63
C ASN A 283 25.93 16.84 -20.22
N LYS A 284 25.06 16.06 -20.87
CA LYS A 284 23.82 16.59 -21.44
C LYS A 284 22.66 15.68 -21.11
N ILE A 285 21.64 16.25 -20.46
CA ILE A 285 20.33 15.63 -20.25
C ILE A 285 19.25 16.64 -20.62
N PHE A 286 18.06 16.15 -20.96
CA PHE A 286 16.93 17.00 -21.28
C PHE A 286 15.69 16.72 -20.39
N ASP A 287 15.72 15.68 -19.59
CA ASP A 287 14.58 15.32 -18.74
C ASP A 287 15.04 14.64 -17.43
N ILE A 288 14.35 14.95 -16.33
CA ILE A 288 14.38 14.24 -15.06
C ILE A 288 12.98 13.72 -14.80
N CYS A 289 12.81 12.41 -14.92
CA CYS A 289 11.55 11.74 -14.64
C CYS A 289 11.44 11.33 -13.17
N ASN A 290 10.25 11.49 -12.57
CA ASN A 290 9.88 10.99 -11.24
C ASN A 290 8.95 9.79 -11.36
N CYS A 291 9.52 8.61 -11.48
CA CYS A 291 8.87 7.42 -12.01
C CYS A 291 8.21 6.56 -10.95
N ASN A 292 6.89 6.40 -11.02
CA ASN A 292 6.22 5.28 -10.37
C ASN A 292 6.56 3.99 -11.16
N VAL A 293 7.35 3.09 -10.57
CA VAL A 293 7.86 1.87 -11.23
C VAL A 293 6.73 0.99 -11.77
N LYS A 294 5.58 1.01 -11.13
CA LYS A 294 4.42 0.18 -11.48
C LYS A 294 3.69 0.69 -12.73
N ILE A 295 3.94 1.94 -13.12
CA ILE A 295 3.31 2.64 -14.25
C ILE A 295 4.32 2.96 -15.35
N CYS A 296 5.56 3.33 -15.00
CA CYS A 296 6.59 3.77 -15.93
C CYS A 296 6.89 2.71 -17.01
N ASN A 297 6.82 3.08 -18.28
CA ASN A 297 7.05 2.15 -19.40
C ASN A 297 8.50 1.62 -19.45
N ALA A 298 9.47 2.39 -18.96
CA ALA A 298 10.86 1.93 -18.89
C ALA A 298 11.09 0.94 -17.72
N LEU A 299 10.63 1.27 -16.51
CA LEU A 299 10.94 0.49 -15.31
C LEU A 299 10.01 -0.72 -15.11
N ARG A 300 8.71 -0.62 -15.45
CA ARG A 300 7.79 -1.76 -15.29
C ARG A 300 8.07 -2.95 -16.21
N THR A 301 8.94 -2.80 -17.22
CA THR A 301 9.32 -3.91 -18.12
C THR A 301 9.85 -5.11 -17.36
N SER A 302 10.63 -4.89 -16.30
CA SER A 302 11.08 -5.96 -15.40
C SER A 302 9.92 -6.73 -14.76
N LEU A 303 8.87 -5.99 -14.36
CA LEU A 303 7.66 -6.57 -13.76
C LEU A 303 6.77 -7.28 -14.80
N LEU A 304 6.75 -6.79 -16.05
CA LEU A 304 5.93 -7.35 -17.13
C LEU A 304 6.54 -8.61 -17.73
N PHE A 305 7.87 -8.65 -17.88
CA PHE A 305 8.57 -9.70 -18.65
C PHE A 305 9.43 -10.61 -17.77
N ASN A 306 9.42 -10.36 -16.46
CA ASN A 306 10.30 -11.04 -15.52
C ASN A 306 11.77 -10.99 -15.96
N THR A 307 12.27 -9.81 -16.17
CA THR A 307 13.63 -9.50 -16.61
C THR A 307 14.33 -8.59 -15.62
N PRO A 308 15.67 -8.49 -15.66
CA PRO A 308 16.39 -7.46 -14.92
C PRO A 308 15.89 -6.05 -15.31
N TYR A 309 15.98 -5.11 -14.38
CA TYR A 309 15.71 -3.70 -14.67
C TYR A 309 16.76 -3.16 -15.63
N LEU A 310 16.30 -2.58 -16.74
CA LEU A 310 17.19 -1.99 -17.74
C LEU A 310 17.86 -0.73 -17.20
N SER A 311 17.07 0.16 -16.59
CA SER A 311 17.57 1.39 -15.98
C SER A 311 18.00 1.14 -14.54
N ARG A 312 19.22 1.47 -14.21
CA ARG A 312 19.80 1.42 -12.86
C ARG A 312 20.87 2.50 -12.70
N SER A 313 21.28 2.76 -11.47
CA SER A 313 22.40 3.64 -11.13
C SER A 313 23.70 2.85 -10.92
N SER A 314 24.77 3.55 -10.62
CA SER A 314 26.07 2.98 -10.25
C SER A 314 26.08 2.29 -8.89
N TYR A 315 24.98 2.31 -8.16
CA TYR A 315 24.92 1.90 -6.76
C TYR A 315 24.11 0.64 -6.54
N THR A 316 24.41 -0.02 -5.43
CA THR A 316 23.64 -1.12 -4.88
C THR A 316 23.44 -0.92 -3.39
N ALA A 317 22.23 -1.16 -2.88
CA ALA A 317 21.97 -1.10 -1.45
C ALA A 317 22.56 -2.30 -0.71
N LYS A 318 23.14 -2.07 0.47
CA LYS A 318 23.66 -3.10 1.38
C LYS A 318 23.09 -2.93 2.78
N VAL A 319 22.77 -4.03 3.44
CA VAL A 319 22.19 -4.04 4.78
C VAL A 319 23.21 -4.47 5.82
N GLU A 320 23.36 -3.68 6.87
CA GLU A 320 24.06 -4.03 8.10
C GLU A 320 23.08 -4.76 9.04
N LYS A 321 23.16 -6.08 9.07
CA LYS A 321 22.20 -6.93 9.80
C LYS A 321 22.11 -6.57 11.28
N GLU A 322 23.23 -6.19 11.92
CA GLU A 322 23.30 -5.90 13.34
C GLU A 322 22.51 -4.66 13.73
N LYS A 323 22.49 -3.65 12.86
CA LYS A 323 21.68 -2.44 13.03
C LYS A 323 20.21 -2.65 12.67
N CYS A 324 19.92 -3.60 11.78
CA CYS A 324 18.58 -3.81 11.26
C CYS A 324 17.62 -4.33 12.33
N VAL A 325 16.44 -3.69 12.43
CA VAL A 325 15.38 -4.05 13.39
C VAL A 325 14.15 -4.67 12.69
N ALA A 326 14.28 -5.05 11.43
CA ALA A 326 13.20 -5.69 10.66
C ALA A 326 11.85 -4.92 10.66
N CYS A 327 11.88 -3.60 10.69
CA CYS A 327 10.66 -2.78 10.65
C CYS A 327 9.88 -2.98 9.33
N GLY A 328 10.60 -3.19 8.22
CA GLY A 328 10.02 -3.39 6.91
C GLY A 328 9.89 -2.13 6.06
N LYS A 329 10.15 -0.92 6.57
CA LYS A 329 10.03 0.33 5.80
C LYS A 329 10.83 0.30 4.49
N CYS A 330 12.07 -0.18 4.51
CA CYS A 330 12.89 -0.31 3.31
C CYS A 330 12.34 -1.34 2.31
N VAL A 331 11.61 -2.35 2.79
CA VAL A 331 10.96 -3.37 1.96
C VAL A 331 9.73 -2.77 1.27
N GLU A 332 8.90 -2.06 2.01
CA GLU A 332 7.68 -1.37 1.51
C GLU A 332 8.02 -0.28 0.49
N THR A 333 9.09 0.47 0.77
CA THR A 333 9.51 1.57 -0.10
C THR A 333 10.27 1.09 -1.35
N CYS A 334 10.80 -0.15 -1.36
CA CYS A 334 11.63 -0.61 -2.48
C CYS A 334 10.83 -0.77 -3.77
N PRO A 335 10.96 0.14 -4.76
CA PRO A 335 10.17 0.08 -5.98
C PRO A 335 10.54 -1.10 -6.87
N ALA A 336 11.78 -1.58 -6.77
CA ALA A 336 12.29 -2.72 -7.53
C ALA A 336 11.96 -4.08 -6.89
N GLY A 337 11.43 -4.11 -5.65
CA GLY A 337 11.22 -5.35 -4.90
C GLY A 337 12.52 -6.10 -4.60
N ALA A 338 13.64 -5.40 -4.57
CA ALA A 338 14.96 -5.98 -4.30
C ALA A 338 15.22 -6.16 -2.80
N VAL A 339 14.67 -5.29 -1.96
CA VAL A 339 14.78 -5.42 -0.50
C VAL A 339 13.66 -6.32 0.00
N LYS A 340 14.00 -7.30 0.80
CA LYS A 340 13.09 -8.33 1.29
C LYS A 340 13.30 -8.58 2.79
N MET A 341 12.27 -9.14 3.43
CA MET A 341 12.38 -9.56 4.84
C MET A 341 13.07 -10.92 4.95
N GLY A 342 13.83 -11.10 6.00
CA GLY A 342 14.54 -12.34 6.28
C GLY A 342 14.87 -12.51 7.77
N GLN A 343 15.67 -13.53 8.06
CA GLN A 343 16.06 -13.93 9.40
C GLN A 343 17.44 -13.36 9.75
N LYS A 344 17.57 -12.82 10.97
CA LYS A 344 18.85 -12.36 11.52
C LYS A 344 19.60 -13.47 12.25
N LEU A 345 18.90 -14.25 13.05
CA LEU A 345 19.47 -15.31 13.86
C LEU A 345 19.84 -16.54 13.01
N CYS A 346 20.83 -17.32 13.49
CA CYS A 346 21.24 -18.56 12.84
C CYS A 346 20.16 -19.65 12.90
N ARG A 347 20.28 -20.68 12.07
CA ARG A 347 19.50 -21.90 12.20
C ARG A 347 19.94 -22.73 13.40
N LYS A 348 19.13 -23.72 13.81
CA LYS A 348 19.45 -24.62 14.93
C LYS A 348 20.78 -25.34 14.77
N ASP A 349 21.20 -25.63 13.55
CA ASP A 349 22.50 -26.25 13.26
C ASP A 349 23.70 -25.26 13.33
N GLY A 350 23.44 -24.00 13.67
CA GLY A 350 24.42 -22.93 13.72
C GLY A 350 24.77 -22.30 12.38
N SER A 351 24.16 -22.76 11.27
CA SER A 351 24.40 -22.18 9.95
C SER A 351 23.67 -20.85 9.76
N GLU A 352 24.31 -19.94 9.03
CA GLU A 352 23.64 -18.71 8.59
C GLU A 352 22.59 -18.98 7.54
N VAL A 353 21.51 -18.22 7.56
CA VAL A 353 20.50 -18.25 6.51
C VAL A 353 21.03 -17.52 5.28
N LYS A 354 21.16 -18.26 4.17
CA LYS A 354 21.51 -17.71 2.87
C LYS A 354 20.22 -17.43 2.09
N TYR A 355 20.12 -16.23 1.56
CA TYR A 355 18.98 -15.82 0.74
C TYR A 355 19.32 -15.92 -0.75
N PRO A 356 18.41 -16.43 -1.59
CA PRO A 356 18.63 -16.49 -3.01
C PRO A 356 18.66 -15.07 -3.60
N HIS A 357 19.56 -14.87 -4.55
CA HIS A 357 19.56 -13.71 -5.43
C HIS A 357 19.02 -14.12 -6.80
N ALA A 358 18.40 -13.17 -7.50
CA ALA A 358 18.06 -13.38 -8.90
C ALA A 358 19.32 -13.74 -9.68
N PRO A 359 19.22 -14.62 -10.70
CA PRO A 359 20.36 -15.01 -11.52
C PRO A 359 21.07 -13.80 -12.15
N LEU A 360 22.37 -13.93 -12.44
CA LEU A 360 23.14 -12.88 -13.10
C LEU A 360 22.54 -12.53 -14.46
N PRO A 361 22.36 -11.22 -14.76
CA PRO A 361 21.65 -10.80 -15.96
C PRO A 361 22.34 -11.17 -17.28
N ASP A 362 23.61 -11.42 -17.29
CA ASP A 362 24.41 -11.62 -18.48
C ASP A 362 24.77 -13.07 -18.81
N ASN A 363 24.37 -14.02 -17.96
CA ASN A 363 24.65 -15.46 -18.15
C ASN A 363 23.40 -16.33 -18.33
N ASN A 364 22.21 -15.74 -18.33
CA ASN A 364 20.93 -16.45 -18.38
C ASN A 364 19.99 -15.91 -19.48
N ILE A 365 19.02 -16.75 -19.87
CA ILE A 365 17.88 -16.35 -20.72
C ILE A 365 16.71 -16.02 -19.81
N TRP A 366 16.11 -14.86 -20.00
CA TRP A 366 15.02 -14.36 -19.19
C TRP A 366 13.66 -14.84 -19.66
N GLY A 367 12.69 -14.73 -18.77
CA GLY A 367 11.30 -14.98 -19.05
C GLY A 367 10.48 -15.20 -17.78
N PRO A 368 9.17 -15.44 -17.88
CA PRO A 368 8.29 -15.63 -16.73
C PRO A 368 8.71 -16.74 -15.76
N TYR A 369 9.53 -17.67 -16.21
CA TYR A 369 10.02 -18.83 -15.45
C TYR A 369 11.35 -18.62 -14.73
N ALA A 370 12.07 -17.52 -14.96
CA ALA A 370 13.51 -17.47 -14.73
C ALA A 370 14.00 -16.44 -13.71
N TRP A 371 13.52 -15.20 -13.74
CA TRP A 371 14.16 -14.11 -13.01
C TRP A 371 13.70 -14.00 -11.54
N ASP A 372 12.41 -14.02 -11.30
CA ASP A 372 11.83 -13.86 -9.97
C ASP A 372 10.87 -15.00 -9.67
N GLU A 373 11.05 -15.70 -8.56
CA GLU A 373 10.17 -16.79 -8.14
C GLU A 373 8.77 -16.31 -7.77
N ASN A 374 8.66 -15.05 -7.35
CA ASN A 374 7.37 -14.40 -7.05
C ASN A 374 6.74 -13.71 -8.27
N TYR A 375 7.37 -13.84 -9.44
CA TYR A 375 6.83 -13.27 -10.68
C TYR A 375 5.46 -13.88 -11.01
N ARG A 376 4.55 -12.99 -11.40
CA ARG A 376 3.23 -13.36 -11.92
C ARG A 376 2.90 -12.42 -13.07
N ASP A 377 2.74 -12.95 -14.26
CA ASP A 377 2.38 -12.23 -15.48
C ASP A 377 1.04 -11.46 -15.37
N THR A 378 0.12 -11.96 -14.54
CA THR A 378 -1.15 -11.31 -14.20
C THR A 378 -1.05 -10.40 -13.00
N ALA A 379 0.06 -10.47 -12.25
CA ALA A 379 0.17 -9.79 -10.96
C ALA A 379 0.69 -8.40 -11.16
N ARG A 380 -0.16 -7.58 -11.55
CA ARG A 380 -0.06 -6.16 -11.31
C ARG A 380 -0.13 -5.83 -9.80
N MET A 381 -0.39 -6.84 -8.96
CA MET A 381 -0.31 -6.81 -7.50
C MET A 381 0.98 -7.47 -7.03
N SER A 382 1.75 -6.78 -6.21
CA SER A 382 2.94 -7.32 -5.56
C SER A 382 2.60 -8.07 -4.26
N ASN A 383 3.52 -8.86 -3.75
CA ASN A 383 3.50 -9.38 -2.40
C ASN A 383 4.86 -9.14 -1.77
N THR A 384 5.01 -7.99 -1.18
CA THR A 384 6.27 -7.48 -0.62
C THR A 384 6.78 -8.32 0.54
N TYR A 385 5.89 -8.99 1.28
CA TYR A 385 6.19 -9.71 2.51
C TYR A 385 6.20 -11.24 2.38
N ALA A 386 6.27 -11.75 1.15
CA ALA A 386 6.25 -13.19 0.89
C ALA A 386 7.48 -13.95 1.42
N THR A 387 8.56 -13.26 1.75
CA THR A 387 9.87 -13.87 2.12
C THR A 387 10.07 -14.09 3.61
N GLY A 388 9.14 -13.71 4.43
CA GLY A 388 9.19 -13.92 5.86
C GLY A 388 9.37 -12.66 6.68
N SER A 389 8.63 -12.56 7.75
CA SER A 389 8.63 -11.44 8.69
C SER A 389 8.80 -11.93 10.12
N ALA A 390 9.22 -11.06 11.04
CA ALA A 390 9.26 -11.40 12.45
C ALA A 390 7.89 -11.93 12.91
N PRO A 391 7.82 -13.03 13.68
CA PRO A 391 6.56 -13.65 14.07
C PRO A 391 5.59 -12.71 14.76
N CYS A 392 6.09 -11.79 15.60
CA CYS A 392 5.27 -10.77 16.26
C CYS A 392 4.63 -9.76 15.27
N LYS A 393 5.35 -9.33 14.22
CA LYS A 393 4.78 -8.48 13.15
C LYS A 393 3.77 -9.24 12.32
N ALA A 394 4.10 -10.46 11.91
CA ALA A 394 3.23 -11.29 11.07
C ALA A 394 1.91 -11.67 11.78
N ALA A 395 1.94 -11.90 13.09
CA ALA A 395 0.77 -12.27 13.87
C ALA A 395 -0.18 -11.08 14.18
N CYS A 396 0.33 -9.86 14.14
CA CYS A 396 -0.48 -8.67 14.31
C CYS A 396 -1.36 -8.44 13.06
N PRO A 397 -2.68 -8.32 13.17
CA PRO A 397 -3.55 -8.05 12.02
C PRO A 397 -3.20 -6.76 11.28
N ALA A 398 -2.79 -5.71 12.00
CA ALA A 398 -2.34 -4.45 11.42
C ALA A 398 -0.84 -4.45 11.07
N HIS A 399 -0.10 -5.53 11.36
CA HIS A 399 1.32 -5.68 11.05
C HIS A 399 2.22 -4.58 11.63
N VAL A 400 1.92 -4.12 12.85
CA VAL A 400 2.71 -3.11 13.56
C VAL A 400 4.18 -3.54 13.64
N PRO A 401 5.15 -2.67 13.35
CA PRO A 401 6.57 -3.00 13.31
C PRO A 401 7.18 -3.11 14.73
N VAL A 402 6.83 -4.21 15.44
CA VAL A 402 7.12 -4.42 16.85
C VAL A 402 8.59 -4.25 17.20
N GLN A 403 9.49 -4.89 16.46
CA GLN A 403 10.92 -4.83 16.76
C GLN A 403 11.49 -3.41 16.67
N ALA A 404 10.93 -2.57 15.77
CA ALA A 404 11.37 -1.21 15.59
C ALA A 404 11.03 -0.33 16.80
N TYR A 405 9.75 -0.31 17.21
CA TYR A 405 9.39 0.55 18.33
C TYR A 405 9.96 0.05 19.67
N LEU A 406 10.17 -1.27 19.83
CA LEU A 406 10.89 -1.80 21.00
C LEU A 406 12.34 -1.29 21.02
N ARG A 407 13.02 -1.27 19.88
CA ARG A 407 14.40 -0.77 19.80
C ARG A 407 14.47 0.73 20.07
N LEU A 408 13.58 1.53 19.48
CA LEU A 408 13.51 2.98 19.73
C LEU A 408 13.17 3.27 21.20
N ALA A 409 12.24 2.52 21.80
CA ALA A 409 11.94 2.64 23.23
C ALA A 409 13.14 2.24 24.12
N HIS A 410 13.92 1.22 23.72
CA HIS A 410 15.17 0.86 24.40
C HIS A 410 16.19 2.00 24.41
N GLU A 411 16.23 2.76 23.33
CA GLU A 411 17.11 3.93 23.17
C GLU A 411 16.56 5.22 23.80
N GLY A 412 15.36 5.18 24.40
CA GLY A 412 14.68 6.35 24.97
C GLY A 412 14.07 7.29 23.92
N LYS A 413 13.98 6.86 22.65
CA LYS A 413 13.39 7.60 21.54
C LYS A 413 11.89 7.32 21.45
N TYR A 414 11.14 7.81 22.45
CA TYR A 414 9.73 7.43 22.60
C TYR A 414 8.81 8.04 21.54
N ARG A 415 9.10 9.28 21.08
CA ARG A 415 8.34 9.95 20.02
C ARG A 415 8.49 9.23 18.69
N GLU A 416 9.70 8.81 18.35
CA GLU A 416 9.99 8.03 17.15
C GLU A 416 9.38 6.60 17.26
N ALA A 417 9.38 6.02 18.47
CA ALA A 417 8.71 4.74 18.71
C ALA A 417 7.19 4.86 18.47
N LEU A 418 6.55 5.95 18.92
CA LEU A 418 5.15 6.23 18.64
C LEU A 418 4.89 6.44 17.15
N ALA A 419 5.72 7.23 16.49
CA ALA A 419 5.63 7.44 15.04
C ALA A 419 5.66 6.12 14.28
N MET A 420 6.55 5.21 14.70
CA MET A 420 6.66 3.87 14.15
C MET A 420 5.40 3.02 14.38
N ILE A 421 4.76 3.10 15.54
CA ILE A 421 3.50 2.41 15.80
C ILE A 421 2.37 2.99 14.93
N LYS A 422 2.29 4.33 14.84
CA LYS A 422 1.23 5.04 14.14
C LYS A 422 1.27 4.88 12.61
N THR A 423 2.35 4.32 12.04
CA THR A 423 2.33 3.90 10.62
C THR A 423 1.27 2.84 10.32
N GLU A 424 0.96 1.97 11.30
CA GLU A 424 0.07 0.82 11.12
C GLU A 424 -1.10 0.80 12.12
N ASN A 425 -1.07 1.66 13.12
CA ASN A 425 -2.07 1.68 14.19
C ASN A 425 -2.32 3.12 14.68
N PRO A 426 -3.44 3.75 14.27
CA PRO A 426 -3.79 5.10 14.72
C PRO A 426 -4.23 5.19 16.19
N PHE A 427 -4.48 4.05 16.86
CA PHE A 427 -4.99 3.95 18.23
C PHE A 427 -4.05 3.20 19.16
N PRO A 428 -2.78 3.60 19.31
CA PRO A 428 -1.82 2.88 20.14
C PRO A 428 -2.19 2.85 21.62
N ALA A 429 -2.76 3.92 22.18
CA ALA A 429 -3.19 4.00 23.57
C ALA A 429 -4.42 3.12 23.86
N VAL A 430 -5.40 3.13 22.96
CA VAL A 430 -6.56 2.22 23.01
C VAL A 430 -6.09 0.77 22.94
N CYS A 431 -5.26 0.43 21.95
CA CYS A 431 -4.76 -0.93 21.80
C CYS A 431 -3.86 -1.37 22.95
N GLY A 432 -3.13 -0.45 23.62
CA GLY A 432 -2.34 -0.76 24.82
C GLY A 432 -3.20 -1.16 26.02
N ARG A 433 -4.53 -0.98 25.95
CA ARG A 433 -5.48 -1.30 27.02
C ARG A 433 -6.35 -2.53 26.71
N VAL A 434 -6.69 -2.74 25.43
CA VAL A 434 -7.71 -3.75 25.06
C VAL A 434 -7.28 -4.73 23.97
N CYS A 435 -5.99 -4.77 23.62
CA CYS A 435 -5.49 -5.69 22.60
C CYS A 435 -5.42 -7.13 23.11
N ASN A 436 -5.72 -8.10 22.23
CA ASN A 436 -5.59 -9.53 22.53
C ASN A 436 -4.15 -10.08 22.45
N LYS A 437 -3.15 -9.24 22.28
CA LYS A 437 -1.70 -9.53 22.40
C LYS A 437 -1.21 -10.70 21.52
N ARG A 438 -1.77 -10.89 20.29
CA ARG A 438 -1.31 -11.95 19.37
C ARG A 438 0.19 -11.89 19.07
N CYS A 439 0.77 -10.70 19.06
CA CYS A 439 2.21 -10.51 18.89
C CYS A 439 3.05 -11.14 20.03
N GLU A 440 2.55 -11.11 21.26
CA GLU A 440 3.18 -11.77 22.42
C GLU A 440 3.05 -13.29 22.33
N SER A 441 1.87 -13.81 21.97
CA SER A 441 1.62 -15.25 21.80
C SER A 441 2.56 -15.87 20.77
N GLU A 442 2.91 -15.12 19.71
CA GLU A 442 3.80 -15.57 18.64
C GLU A 442 5.27 -15.13 18.85
N CYS A 443 5.58 -14.44 19.93
CA CYS A 443 6.93 -13.95 20.20
C CYS A 443 7.92 -15.12 20.32
N THR A 444 9.00 -15.07 19.54
CA THR A 444 10.06 -16.09 19.54
C THR A 444 10.70 -16.26 20.92
N ARG A 445 10.76 -15.19 21.72
CA ARG A 445 11.29 -15.24 23.09
C ARG A 445 10.54 -16.25 23.98
N GLY A 446 9.26 -16.48 23.72
CA GLY A 446 8.47 -17.50 24.43
C GLY A 446 8.98 -18.95 24.26
N LYS A 447 9.92 -19.20 23.34
CA LYS A 447 10.62 -20.49 23.20
C LYS A 447 11.77 -20.67 24.22
N ILE A 448 12.18 -19.59 24.88
CA ILE A 448 13.30 -19.60 25.84
C ILE A 448 12.74 -19.54 27.25
N ASP A 449 11.99 -18.50 27.58
CA ASP A 449 11.44 -18.23 28.92
C ASP A 449 10.01 -17.70 28.80
N ALA A 450 9.81 -16.39 28.68
CA ALA A 450 8.51 -15.74 28.54
C ALA A 450 8.54 -14.71 27.40
N PRO A 451 7.43 -14.53 26.65
CA PRO A 451 7.33 -13.49 25.62
C PRO A 451 7.71 -12.11 26.15
N VAL A 452 8.15 -11.22 25.28
CA VAL A 452 8.34 -9.80 25.60
C VAL A 452 6.96 -9.17 25.88
N SER A 453 6.86 -8.32 26.89
CA SER A 453 5.66 -7.54 27.22
C SER A 453 5.43 -6.41 26.21
N ILE A 454 5.14 -6.80 25.00
CA ILE A 454 5.08 -5.94 23.80
C ILE A 454 3.98 -4.87 23.95
N ASP A 455 2.83 -5.32 24.48
CA ASP A 455 1.66 -4.45 24.63
C ASP A 455 1.86 -3.41 25.74
N ALA A 456 2.49 -3.81 26.86
CA ALA A 456 2.81 -2.90 27.95
C ALA A 456 3.81 -1.80 27.53
N VAL A 457 4.81 -2.12 26.69
CA VAL A 457 5.71 -1.12 26.11
C VAL A 457 4.96 -0.18 25.18
N LYS A 458 4.04 -0.68 24.33
CA LYS A 458 3.19 0.14 23.48
C LYS A 458 2.31 1.10 24.29
N LYS A 459 1.66 0.60 25.39
CA LYS A 459 0.85 1.43 26.30
C LYS A 459 1.71 2.54 26.88
N PHE A 460 2.90 2.22 27.40
CA PHE A 460 3.82 3.20 27.98
C PHE A 460 4.17 4.33 26.99
N VAL A 461 4.59 3.98 25.77
CA VAL A 461 4.95 4.95 24.72
C VAL A 461 3.76 5.83 24.33
N ALA A 462 2.58 5.24 24.20
CA ALA A 462 1.36 5.97 23.85
C ALA A 462 0.89 6.90 24.96
N ASP A 463 0.97 6.46 26.23
CA ASP A 463 0.55 7.26 27.38
C ASP A 463 1.50 8.44 27.64
N LEU A 464 2.78 8.34 27.29
CA LEU A 464 3.69 9.50 27.30
C LEU A 464 3.21 10.59 26.34
N ASP A 465 2.76 10.23 25.14
CA ASP A 465 2.21 11.18 24.17
C ASP A 465 0.86 11.73 24.65
N LEU A 466 -0.02 10.88 25.19
CA LEU A 466 -1.32 11.34 25.73
C LEU A 466 -1.18 12.44 26.78
N ASN A 467 -0.11 12.39 27.59
CA ASN A 467 0.18 13.36 28.64
C ASN A 467 1.06 14.53 28.18
N SER A 468 1.43 14.57 26.88
CA SER A 468 2.22 15.65 26.30
C SER A 468 1.34 16.80 25.82
N GLU A 469 1.82 18.05 26.01
CA GLU A 469 1.20 19.22 25.39
C GLU A 469 1.40 19.25 23.86
N ASP A 470 2.50 18.67 23.39
CA ASP A 470 2.84 18.53 21.95
C ASP A 470 2.60 17.09 21.48
N ARG A 471 1.32 16.79 21.14
CA ARG A 471 0.91 15.48 20.63
C ARG A 471 1.52 15.18 19.27
N PHE A 472 1.89 13.93 19.04
CA PHE A 472 2.42 13.50 17.76
C PHE A 472 1.30 13.38 16.72
N VAL A 473 1.35 14.22 15.69
CA VAL A 473 0.51 14.16 14.49
C VAL A 473 1.39 13.73 13.31
N PRO A 474 1.04 12.67 12.56
CA PRO A 474 1.85 12.22 11.44
C PRO A 474 1.80 13.19 10.26
N GLU A 475 2.86 13.18 9.47
CA GLU A 475 2.94 13.96 8.23
C GLU A 475 1.97 13.39 7.17
N LYS A 476 1.36 14.27 6.37
CA LYS A 476 0.61 13.91 5.17
C LYS A 476 1.56 13.59 4.02
N ILE A 477 1.30 12.51 3.31
CA ILE A 477 2.04 12.10 2.12
C ILE A 477 1.06 12.05 0.95
N VAL A 478 0.98 13.17 0.22
CA VAL A 478 0.01 13.34 -0.87
C VAL A 478 0.63 12.92 -2.20
N GLN A 479 -0.11 12.15 -2.99
CA GLN A 479 0.33 11.68 -4.32
C GLN A 479 -0.08 12.69 -5.44
N SER A 480 0.10 13.95 -5.16
CA SER A 480 -0.19 15.05 -6.08
C SER A 480 0.83 16.16 -5.93
N THR A 481 1.24 16.75 -7.04
CA THR A 481 2.11 17.94 -7.09
C THR A 481 1.34 19.23 -6.84
N HIS A 482 0.00 19.16 -6.83
CA HIS A 482 -0.91 20.30 -6.66
C HIS A 482 -1.50 20.42 -5.26
N GLY A 483 -1.14 19.54 -4.33
CA GLY A 483 -1.61 19.57 -2.94
C GLY A 483 -2.70 18.54 -2.65
N GLU A 484 -3.50 18.81 -1.62
CA GLU A 484 -4.54 17.90 -1.11
C GLU A 484 -5.64 17.63 -2.16
N PHE A 485 -6.32 16.50 -2.01
CA PHE A 485 -7.40 16.08 -2.89
C PHE A 485 -8.77 16.65 -2.48
N ASP A 486 -9.56 17.07 -3.48
CA ASP A 486 -10.90 17.64 -3.27
C ASP A 486 -12.04 16.61 -3.31
N GLU A 487 -11.76 15.36 -3.71
CA GLU A 487 -12.75 14.31 -3.81
C GLU A 487 -13.33 13.96 -2.43
N LYS A 488 -14.66 13.98 -2.33
CA LYS A 488 -15.38 13.70 -1.10
C LYS A 488 -15.56 12.20 -0.88
N ILE A 489 -15.15 11.71 0.29
CA ILE A 489 -15.31 10.32 0.72
C ILE A 489 -16.16 10.31 2.00
N ALA A 490 -17.23 9.51 1.98
CA ALA A 490 -18.12 9.32 3.12
C ALA A 490 -17.76 8.02 3.85
N ILE A 491 -17.58 8.10 5.15
CA ILE A 491 -17.37 6.96 6.04
C ILE A 491 -18.60 6.86 6.94
N ILE A 492 -19.28 5.72 6.92
CA ILE A 492 -20.51 5.48 7.66
C ILE A 492 -20.22 4.57 8.83
N GLY A 493 -20.19 5.16 10.02
CA GLY A 493 -19.82 4.55 11.29
C GLY A 493 -18.50 5.08 11.86
N GLY A 494 -18.57 5.72 13.01
CA GLY A 494 -17.45 6.29 13.77
C GLY A 494 -16.79 5.31 14.74
N GLY A 495 -16.81 4.00 14.45
CA GLY A 495 -16.08 2.97 15.17
C GLY A 495 -14.61 2.85 14.72
N PRO A 496 -13.80 1.92 15.31
CA PRO A 496 -12.38 1.82 15.01
C PRO A 496 -12.05 1.58 13.53
N ALA A 497 -12.87 0.83 12.80
CA ALA A 497 -12.64 0.60 11.37
C ALA A 497 -12.86 1.88 10.55
N GLY A 498 -13.95 2.62 10.81
CA GLY A 498 -14.23 3.88 10.10
C GLY A 498 -13.24 4.97 10.45
N LEU A 499 -12.90 5.12 11.72
CA LEU A 499 -11.92 6.11 12.18
C LEU A 499 -10.50 5.79 11.68
N SER A 500 -10.13 4.50 11.59
CA SER A 500 -8.87 4.10 10.97
C SER A 500 -8.83 4.44 9.48
N ALA A 501 -9.90 4.19 8.73
CA ALA A 501 -9.99 4.61 7.32
C ALA A 501 -9.89 6.13 7.18
N ALA A 502 -10.55 6.89 8.06
CA ALA A 502 -10.46 8.36 8.10
C ALA A 502 -9.03 8.85 8.33
N TYR A 503 -8.32 8.23 9.27
CA TYR A 503 -6.92 8.54 9.56
C TYR A 503 -6.02 8.37 8.34
N TYR A 504 -6.05 7.22 7.68
CA TYR A 504 -5.19 6.96 6.52
C TYR A 504 -5.58 7.80 5.31
N LEU A 505 -6.86 8.03 5.06
CA LEU A 505 -7.31 8.94 3.99
C LEU A 505 -6.87 10.38 4.26
N ALA A 506 -6.92 10.83 5.50
CA ALA A 506 -6.43 12.16 5.87
C ALA A 506 -4.92 12.30 5.68
N GLN A 507 -4.14 11.26 6.00
CA GLN A 507 -2.70 11.21 5.69
C GLN A 507 -2.43 11.26 4.18
N MET A 508 -3.29 10.64 3.37
CA MET A 508 -3.20 10.68 1.90
C MET A 508 -3.62 12.03 1.30
N GLY A 509 -4.07 12.99 2.12
CA GLY A 509 -4.45 14.33 1.68
C GLY A 509 -5.93 14.52 1.38
N TYR A 510 -6.80 13.62 1.82
CA TYR A 510 -8.26 13.81 1.76
C TYR A 510 -8.80 14.51 3.01
N LYS A 511 -10.04 15.01 2.89
CA LYS A 511 -10.87 15.47 4.02
C LYS A 511 -12.10 14.58 4.15
N PRO A 512 -11.92 13.31 4.62
CA PRO A 512 -13.03 12.37 4.71
C PRO A 512 -14.06 12.85 5.73
N THR A 513 -15.35 12.57 5.46
CA THR A 513 -16.43 12.85 6.41
C THR A 513 -16.94 11.56 7.02
N VAL A 514 -16.83 11.44 8.33
CA VAL A 514 -17.37 10.32 9.11
C VAL A 514 -18.78 10.69 9.60
N PHE A 515 -19.77 9.88 9.26
CA PHE A 515 -21.14 9.98 9.75
C PHE A 515 -21.36 8.95 10.86
N GLU A 516 -21.63 9.44 12.07
CA GLU A 516 -21.89 8.61 13.25
C GLU A 516 -23.30 8.87 13.79
N LYS A 517 -24.08 7.78 13.94
CA LYS A 517 -25.47 7.92 14.45
C LYS A 517 -25.57 8.33 15.91
N ASN A 518 -24.57 7.95 16.70
CA ASN A 518 -24.51 8.29 18.12
C ASN A 518 -23.94 9.69 18.36
N PRO A 519 -24.20 10.28 19.54
CA PRO A 519 -23.69 11.62 19.91
C PRO A 519 -22.17 11.64 20.13
N ILE A 520 -21.54 10.49 20.44
CA ILE A 520 -20.11 10.36 20.71
C ILE A 520 -19.51 9.32 19.75
N PRO A 521 -18.39 9.61 19.06
CA PRO A 521 -17.73 8.64 18.20
C PRO A 521 -16.94 7.61 19.02
N GLY A 522 -16.47 6.56 18.35
CA GLY A 522 -15.71 5.47 18.96
C GLY A 522 -16.41 4.11 18.86
N GLY A 523 -17.71 4.07 18.54
CA GLY A 523 -18.46 2.84 18.41
C GLY A 523 -18.40 1.98 19.67
N MET A 524 -18.03 0.69 19.54
CA MET A 524 -17.92 -0.23 20.68
C MET A 524 -16.83 0.14 21.70
N LEU A 525 -15.81 0.92 21.31
CA LEU A 525 -14.83 1.45 22.26
C LEU A 525 -15.48 2.36 23.30
N THR A 526 -16.47 3.16 22.85
CA THR A 526 -17.20 4.10 23.70
C THR A 526 -18.34 3.43 24.42
N TYR A 527 -19.22 2.73 23.70
CA TYR A 527 -20.48 2.24 24.22
C TYR A 527 -20.48 0.80 24.75
N GLY A 528 -19.49 -0.01 24.35
CA GLY A 528 -19.41 -1.42 24.71
C GLY A 528 -18.33 -1.72 25.75
N ILE A 529 -17.09 -1.26 25.52
CA ILE A 529 -15.99 -1.55 26.43
C ILE A 529 -16.09 -0.70 27.71
N PRO A 530 -16.06 -1.30 28.90
CA PRO A 530 -16.18 -0.57 30.17
C PRO A 530 -15.01 0.40 30.41
N SER A 531 -15.27 1.49 31.14
CA SER A 531 -14.28 2.53 31.39
C SER A 531 -13.12 2.08 32.29
N TYR A 532 -13.32 1.07 33.14
CA TYR A 532 -12.23 0.49 33.92
C TYR A 532 -11.22 -0.33 33.09
N LYS A 533 -11.54 -0.63 31.83
CA LYS A 533 -10.62 -1.22 30.84
C LYS A 533 -10.11 -0.18 29.86
N LEU A 534 -10.95 0.79 29.47
CA LEU A 534 -10.64 1.79 28.46
C LEU A 534 -11.32 3.11 28.81
N GLU A 535 -10.55 4.06 29.27
CA GLU A 535 -10.98 5.40 29.64
C GLU A 535 -11.49 6.16 28.40
N LYS A 536 -12.58 6.91 28.57
CA LYS A 536 -13.25 7.56 27.41
C LYS A 536 -12.51 8.80 26.89
N ASP A 537 -11.74 9.46 27.75
CA ASP A 537 -10.83 10.54 27.39
C ASP A 537 -9.65 10.06 26.54
N VAL A 538 -9.15 8.85 26.76
CA VAL A 538 -8.12 8.22 25.91
C VAL A 538 -8.65 8.05 24.47
N ILE A 539 -9.89 7.56 24.31
CA ILE A 539 -10.51 7.41 23.01
C ILE A 539 -10.67 8.77 22.32
N ALA A 540 -11.17 9.75 23.04
CA ALA A 540 -11.38 11.11 22.52
C ALA A 540 -10.05 11.73 22.07
N ALA A 541 -9.00 11.63 22.87
CA ALA A 541 -7.68 12.16 22.56
C ALA A 541 -7.04 11.54 21.31
N GLU A 542 -7.24 10.24 21.06
CA GLU A 542 -6.76 9.62 19.83
C GLU A 542 -7.62 9.99 18.59
N ILE A 543 -8.93 10.21 18.78
CA ILE A 543 -9.81 10.70 17.72
C ILE A 543 -9.48 12.15 17.36
N ASP A 544 -9.04 12.96 18.31
CA ASP A 544 -8.67 14.36 18.05
C ASP A 544 -7.48 14.48 17.10
N ILE A 545 -6.52 13.54 17.13
CA ILE A 545 -5.47 13.46 16.11
C ILE A 545 -6.03 13.23 14.71
N ILE A 546 -7.08 12.43 14.57
CA ILE A 546 -7.73 12.18 13.28
C ILE A 546 -8.40 13.44 12.74
N LYS A 547 -9.03 14.22 13.64
CA LYS A 547 -9.62 15.54 13.28
C LYS A 547 -8.54 16.54 12.90
N GLU A 548 -7.43 16.57 13.63
CA GLU A 548 -6.29 17.46 13.36
C GLU A 548 -5.66 17.17 11.99
N LEU A 549 -5.63 15.91 11.57
CA LEU A 549 -5.24 15.51 10.22
C LEU A 549 -6.22 16.02 9.13
N GLY A 550 -7.42 16.48 9.49
CA GLY A 550 -8.39 17.06 8.58
C GLY A 550 -9.66 16.24 8.33
N ALA A 551 -9.88 15.14 9.04
CA ALA A 551 -11.14 14.40 8.94
C ALA A 551 -12.28 15.14 9.66
N GLU A 552 -13.46 15.21 9.03
CA GLU A 552 -14.68 15.74 9.63
C GLU A 552 -15.49 14.60 10.27
N ILE A 553 -15.96 14.78 11.51
CA ILE A 553 -16.80 13.78 12.20
C ILE A 553 -18.16 14.41 12.52
N LYS A 554 -19.22 13.91 11.90
CA LYS A 554 -20.62 14.33 12.09
C LYS A 554 -21.36 13.33 12.95
N CYS A 555 -21.46 13.61 14.25
CA CYS A 555 -22.22 12.81 15.20
C CYS A 555 -23.71 13.15 15.18
N GLY A 556 -24.54 12.19 15.60
CA GLY A 556 -26.01 12.33 15.62
C GLY A 556 -26.65 12.28 14.23
N VAL A 557 -25.96 11.76 13.23
CA VAL A 557 -26.46 11.62 11.85
C VAL A 557 -26.52 10.14 11.46
N GLU A 558 -27.73 9.60 11.32
CA GLU A 558 -27.97 8.23 10.89
C GLU A 558 -28.18 8.17 9.38
N VAL A 559 -27.20 7.66 8.65
CA VAL A 559 -27.34 7.44 7.20
C VAL A 559 -28.36 6.33 6.95
N GLY A 560 -29.29 6.56 6.03
CA GLY A 560 -30.46 5.71 5.79
C GLY A 560 -31.72 6.19 6.53
N LYS A 561 -31.60 7.17 7.43
CA LYS A 561 -32.72 7.76 8.14
C LYS A 561 -32.73 9.29 8.00
N ASP A 562 -31.69 9.97 8.45
CA ASP A 562 -31.58 11.43 8.40
C ASP A 562 -31.08 11.91 7.04
N ILE A 563 -30.23 11.13 6.39
CA ILE A 563 -29.71 11.33 5.04
C ILE A 563 -29.47 9.98 4.36
N THR A 564 -29.75 9.89 3.06
CA THR A 564 -29.53 8.67 2.29
C THR A 564 -28.20 8.68 1.54
N ILE A 565 -27.70 7.50 1.13
CA ILE A 565 -26.52 7.39 0.23
C ILE A 565 -26.76 8.15 -1.07
N ALA A 566 -27.98 8.08 -1.63
CA ALA A 566 -28.32 8.82 -2.85
C ALA A 566 -28.17 10.32 -2.67
N GLN A 567 -28.66 10.90 -1.57
CA GLN A 567 -28.49 12.32 -1.26
C GLN A 567 -27.02 12.71 -1.02
N LEU A 568 -26.22 11.82 -0.44
CA LEU A 568 -24.79 12.05 -0.29
C LEU A 568 -24.08 12.04 -1.67
N LYS A 569 -24.48 11.15 -2.60
CA LYS A 569 -23.99 11.19 -3.98
C LYS A 569 -24.34 12.53 -4.68
N GLU A 570 -25.55 13.05 -4.48
CA GLU A 570 -25.94 14.37 -4.98
C GLU A 570 -25.11 15.51 -4.38
N GLN A 571 -24.61 15.36 -3.15
CA GLN A 571 -23.69 16.31 -2.51
C GLN A 571 -22.23 16.15 -2.99
N GLY A 572 -21.97 15.25 -3.95
CA GLY A 572 -20.67 15.05 -4.57
C GLY A 572 -19.75 14.03 -3.87
N TYR A 573 -20.27 13.24 -2.93
CA TYR A 573 -19.50 12.11 -2.38
C TYR A 573 -19.35 11.00 -3.44
N LYS A 574 -18.12 10.56 -3.68
CA LYS A 574 -17.79 9.61 -4.74
C LYS A 574 -17.61 8.18 -4.22
N ALA A 575 -17.21 8.00 -2.96
CA ALA A 575 -16.94 6.70 -2.36
C ALA A 575 -17.55 6.63 -0.95
N PHE A 576 -18.03 5.44 -0.57
CA PHE A 576 -18.73 5.18 0.69
C PHE A 576 -18.10 3.98 1.38
N TYR A 577 -17.59 4.17 2.59
CA TYR A 577 -17.10 3.08 3.42
C TYR A 577 -18.08 2.78 4.54
N ILE A 578 -18.66 1.58 4.52
CA ILE A 578 -19.61 1.15 5.54
C ILE A 578 -18.88 0.37 6.63
N ALA A 579 -18.82 0.95 7.82
CA ALA A 579 -18.12 0.45 8.98
C ALA A 579 -18.98 0.52 10.25
N ILE A 580 -20.28 0.20 10.14
CA ILE A 580 -21.28 0.32 11.20
C ILE A 580 -21.15 -0.73 12.31
N GLY A 581 -20.28 -1.73 12.14
CA GLY A 581 -20.06 -2.81 13.10
C GLY A 581 -21.28 -3.73 13.30
N CYS A 582 -21.33 -4.40 14.44
CA CYS A 582 -22.43 -5.28 14.87
C CYS A 582 -23.06 -4.71 16.14
N GLN A 583 -24.03 -3.83 16.02
CA GLN A 583 -24.65 -3.12 17.16
C GLN A 583 -25.87 -3.84 17.73
N GLY A 584 -26.43 -4.81 17.02
CA GLY A 584 -27.48 -5.68 17.51
C GLY A 584 -26.96 -6.90 18.25
N GLY A 585 -27.80 -7.60 18.94
CA GLY A 585 -27.44 -8.85 19.61
C GLY A 585 -28.38 -10.00 19.29
N LYS A 586 -28.05 -11.17 19.78
CA LYS A 586 -28.83 -12.39 19.56
C LYS A 586 -29.50 -12.85 20.84
N ARG A 587 -30.71 -13.36 20.70
CA ARG A 587 -31.44 -14.09 21.75
C ARG A 587 -31.34 -15.60 21.50
N PRO A 588 -31.37 -16.45 22.56
CA PRO A 588 -31.20 -17.90 22.40
C PRO A 588 -32.39 -18.61 21.73
N GLY A 589 -33.53 -17.96 21.57
CA GLY A 589 -34.73 -18.56 21.00
C GLY A 589 -35.42 -19.56 21.95
N VAL A 590 -35.24 -19.38 23.27
CA VAL A 590 -35.88 -20.17 24.31
C VAL A 590 -37.16 -19.48 24.80
N LYS A 591 -38.01 -20.19 25.46
CA LYS A 591 -39.26 -19.64 25.97
C LYS A 591 -39.02 -18.48 26.94
N ASN A 592 -39.73 -17.37 26.76
CA ASN A 592 -39.66 -16.12 27.54
C ASN A 592 -38.30 -15.39 27.47
N ASP A 593 -37.49 -15.60 26.47
CA ASP A 593 -36.15 -14.95 26.36
C ASP A 593 -36.22 -13.45 26.08
N ASP A 594 -37.40 -12.92 25.80
CA ASP A 594 -37.71 -11.49 25.61
C ASP A 594 -38.47 -10.86 26.82
N ALA A 595 -38.64 -11.61 27.92
CA ALA A 595 -39.39 -11.15 29.08
C ALA A 595 -38.78 -9.93 29.76
N PRO A 596 -39.56 -9.04 30.37
CA PRO A 596 -39.07 -7.92 31.16
C PRO A 596 -38.04 -8.37 32.23
N GLY A 597 -36.84 -7.81 32.16
CA GLY A 597 -35.68 -8.23 32.98
C GLY A 597 -34.64 -9.04 32.19
N THR A 598 -34.92 -9.40 30.93
CA THR A 598 -33.90 -9.92 30.01
C THR A 598 -33.29 -8.80 29.16
N HIS A 599 -31.98 -8.82 28.95
CA HIS A 599 -31.24 -7.83 28.20
C HIS A 599 -30.33 -8.53 27.18
N ILE A 600 -30.05 -7.82 26.08
CA ILE A 600 -28.99 -8.17 25.13
C ILE A 600 -27.70 -7.46 25.58
N ALA A 601 -26.56 -8.12 25.54
CA ALA A 601 -25.29 -7.61 26.08
C ALA A 601 -24.91 -6.22 25.54
N VAL A 602 -25.06 -5.98 24.24
CA VAL A 602 -24.70 -4.70 23.63
C VAL A 602 -25.56 -3.55 24.17
N GLU A 603 -26.87 -3.76 24.29
CA GLU A 603 -27.80 -2.80 24.86
C GLU A 603 -27.54 -2.58 26.36
N TYR A 604 -27.25 -3.69 27.07
CA TYR A 604 -26.94 -3.64 28.50
C TYR A 604 -25.66 -2.84 28.78
N LEU A 605 -24.57 -3.09 28.03
CA LEU A 605 -23.31 -2.35 28.19
C LEU A 605 -23.46 -0.88 27.85
N ARG A 606 -24.24 -0.58 26.80
CA ARG A 606 -24.58 0.80 26.45
C ARG A 606 -25.34 1.51 27.59
N HIS A 607 -26.35 0.83 28.16
CA HIS A 607 -27.09 1.35 29.29
C HIS A 607 -26.17 1.60 30.50
N CYS A 608 -25.25 0.67 30.80
CA CYS A 608 -24.27 0.83 31.88
C CYS A 608 -23.33 2.04 31.63
N PHE A 609 -23.04 2.36 30.41
CA PHE A 609 -22.23 3.54 30.05
C PHE A 609 -23.00 4.85 30.18
N GLU A 610 -24.24 4.87 29.68
CA GLU A 610 -25.08 6.06 29.64
C GLU A 610 -25.71 6.40 31.01
N HIS A 611 -25.95 5.39 31.87
CA HIS A 611 -26.67 5.46 33.14
C HIS A 611 -25.91 4.80 34.32
N ARG A 612 -24.69 5.25 34.58
CA ARG A 612 -23.83 4.70 35.64
C ARG A 612 -24.37 4.90 37.06
N GLU A 613 -25.28 5.83 37.23
CA GLU A 613 -25.98 6.13 38.50
C GLU A 613 -27.09 5.12 38.81
N ASP A 614 -27.58 4.37 37.85
CA ASP A 614 -28.66 3.40 38.01
C ASP A 614 -28.18 2.17 38.81
N LYS A 615 -28.33 2.24 40.11
CA LYS A 615 -27.99 1.11 40.99
C LYS A 615 -29.01 -0.01 40.91
N PHE A 616 -28.53 -1.22 41.04
CA PHE A 616 -29.33 -2.41 40.98
C PHE A 616 -28.98 -3.35 42.15
N ASP A 617 -29.90 -3.55 43.06
CA ASP A 617 -29.76 -4.49 44.19
C ASP A 617 -30.58 -5.75 43.90
N GLY A 618 -29.98 -6.71 43.32
CA GLY A 618 -30.60 -7.98 42.91
C GLY A 618 -29.57 -8.90 42.25
N SER A 619 -30.00 -10.07 41.87
CA SER A 619 -29.16 -11.08 41.23
C SER A 619 -29.15 -10.94 39.69
N VAL A 620 -28.00 -11.17 39.08
CA VAL A 620 -27.82 -11.12 37.60
C VAL A 620 -27.19 -12.42 37.11
N ALA A 621 -27.86 -13.04 36.12
CA ALA A 621 -27.29 -14.15 35.37
C ALA A 621 -26.81 -13.68 33.98
N VAL A 622 -25.57 -13.91 33.65
CA VAL A 622 -25.00 -13.59 32.35
C VAL A 622 -24.80 -14.88 31.56
N ILE A 623 -25.39 -14.95 30.36
CA ILE A 623 -25.33 -16.14 29.50
C ILE A 623 -24.34 -15.87 28.36
N GLY A 624 -23.18 -16.51 28.41
CA GLY A 624 -22.10 -16.40 27.41
C GLY A 624 -20.73 -16.62 28.01
N GLY A 625 -19.73 -17.04 27.20
CA GLY A 625 -18.36 -17.37 27.64
C GLY A 625 -17.27 -16.48 27.05
N GLY A 626 -17.62 -15.40 26.36
CA GLY A 626 -16.65 -14.46 25.76
C GLY A 626 -16.39 -13.23 26.62
N ASN A 627 -15.40 -12.39 26.21
CA ASN A 627 -15.04 -11.16 26.93
C ASN A 627 -16.22 -10.20 27.14
N VAL A 628 -17.17 -10.13 26.20
CA VAL A 628 -18.38 -9.32 26.34
C VAL A 628 -19.25 -9.78 27.52
N ALA A 629 -19.31 -11.10 27.77
CA ALA A 629 -20.01 -11.64 28.94
C ALA A 629 -19.30 -11.26 30.24
N ILE A 630 -17.99 -11.31 30.28
CA ILE A 630 -17.17 -10.82 31.40
C ILE A 630 -17.46 -9.34 31.67
N ASP A 631 -17.48 -8.51 30.63
CA ASP A 631 -17.77 -7.08 30.73
C ASP A 631 -19.16 -6.82 31.30
N CYS A 632 -20.18 -7.57 30.85
CA CYS A 632 -21.53 -7.48 31.42
C CYS A 632 -21.57 -7.86 32.89
N ALA A 633 -20.91 -8.94 33.27
CA ALA A 633 -20.90 -9.44 34.66
C ALA A 633 -20.17 -8.47 35.59
N ARG A 634 -19.01 -7.96 35.20
CA ARG A 634 -18.23 -6.98 35.97
C ARG A 634 -18.95 -5.64 36.11
N ASN A 635 -19.69 -5.19 35.04
CA ASN A 635 -20.55 -4.01 35.17
C ASN A 635 -21.74 -4.25 36.11
N ALA A 636 -22.38 -5.42 36.06
CA ALA A 636 -23.47 -5.75 36.97
C ALA A 636 -23.01 -5.67 38.45
N HIS A 637 -21.81 -6.19 38.75
CA HIS A 637 -21.20 -6.09 40.05
C HIS A 637 -20.99 -4.62 40.47
N ARG A 638 -20.42 -3.76 39.63
CA ARG A 638 -20.19 -2.34 39.88
C ARG A 638 -21.46 -1.52 40.05
N LEU A 639 -22.54 -1.91 39.39
CA LEU A 639 -23.84 -1.31 39.52
C LEU A 639 -24.55 -1.73 40.86
N GLY A 640 -23.96 -2.66 41.61
CA GLY A 640 -24.44 -3.04 42.92
C GLY A 640 -25.22 -4.34 42.97
N ALA A 641 -25.16 -5.19 41.97
CA ALA A 641 -25.77 -6.51 42.00
C ALA A 641 -25.29 -7.30 43.20
N SER A 642 -26.24 -7.85 43.97
CA SER A 642 -25.95 -8.63 45.20
C SER A 642 -25.30 -9.97 44.88
N GLU A 643 -25.60 -10.56 43.73
CA GLU A 643 -25.01 -11.79 43.25
C GLU A 643 -24.90 -11.74 41.69
N VAL A 644 -23.73 -12.12 41.15
CA VAL A 644 -23.50 -12.23 39.71
C VAL A 644 -23.00 -13.61 39.38
N SER A 645 -23.67 -14.27 38.45
CA SER A 645 -23.29 -15.59 37.98
C SER A 645 -23.23 -15.63 36.48
N MET A 646 -22.17 -16.22 35.93
CA MET A 646 -22.00 -16.44 34.48
C MET A 646 -22.22 -17.91 34.12
N PHE A 647 -22.83 -18.17 32.99
CA PHE A 647 -23.05 -19.50 32.43
C PHE A 647 -22.69 -19.54 30.96
N CYS A 648 -21.91 -20.52 30.55
CA CYS A 648 -21.50 -20.67 29.16
C CYS A 648 -21.52 -22.12 28.68
N LEU A 649 -21.63 -22.29 27.38
CA LEU A 649 -21.70 -23.63 26.74
C LEU A 649 -20.38 -24.37 26.82
N GLU A 650 -19.28 -23.62 26.70
CA GLU A 650 -17.92 -24.13 26.65
C GLU A 650 -17.50 -24.74 28.00
N SER A 651 -16.55 -25.68 27.95
CA SER A 651 -15.79 -26.08 29.13
C SER A 651 -14.85 -24.94 29.59
N ARG A 652 -14.32 -25.03 30.78
CA ARG A 652 -13.45 -24.00 31.35
C ARG A 652 -12.25 -23.67 30.43
N ASP A 653 -11.64 -24.67 29.81
CA ASP A 653 -10.46 -24.51 28.96
C ASP A 653 -10.79 -24.04 27.56
N GLU A 654 -12.04 -24.18 27.13
CA GLU A 654 -12.55 -23.81 25.80
C GLU A 654 -13.24 -22.43 25.78
N MET A 655 -13.36 -21.75 26.92
CA MET A 655 -13.99 -20.44 26.99
C MET A 655 -13.27 -19.46 26.03
N PRO A 656 -14.01 -18.69 25.20
CA PRO A 656 -13.41 -17.70 24.30
C PRO A 656 -12.87 -16.46 25.01
N ALA A 657 -13.27 -16.22 26.26
CA ALA A 657 -12.73 -15.14 27.09
C ALA A 657 -11.24 -15.39 27.42
N SER A 658 -10.45 -14.34 27.55
CA SER A 658 -9.06 -14.46 27.99
C SER A 658 -8.98 -14.99 29.43
N ARG A 659 -7.97 -15.81 29.71
CA ARG A 659 -7.77 -16.36 31.04
C ARG A 659 -7.57 -15.27 32.11
N GLU A 660 -6.94 -14.17 31.70
CA GLU A 660 -6.72 -12.99 32.56
C GLU A 660 -8.06 -12.38 32.99
N GLU A 661 -8.96 -12.12 32.01
CA GLU A 661 -10.27 -11.53 32.32
C GLU A 661 -11.19 -12.45 33.10
N VAL A 662 -11.10 -13.77 32.88
CA VAL A 662 -11.83 -14.75 33.70
C VAL A 662 -11.35 -14.73 35.13
N ALA A 663 -10.03 -14.68 35.36
CA ALA A 663 -9.44 -14.59 36.70
C ALA A 663 -9.86 -13.31 37.43
N GLU A 664 -9.81 -12.17 36.75
CA GLU A 664 -10.29 -10.88 37.29
C GLU A 664 -11.76 -10.91 37.68
N ALA A 665 -12.61 -11.52 36.87
CA ALA A 665 -14.03 -11.69 37.21
C ALA A 665 -14.22 -12.54 38.49
N GLU A 666 -13.47 -13.61 38.64
CA GLU A 666 -13.52 -14.47 39.83
C GLU A 666 -13.00 -13.75 41.10
N GLU A 667 -11.95 -12.91 40.96
CA GLU A 667 -11.45 -12.06 42.06
C GLU A 667 -12.52 -11.04 42.50
N GLU A 668 -13.41 -10.62 41.62
CA GLU A 668 -14.58 -9.80 41.89
C GLU A 668 -15.78 -10.60 42.44
N ASN A 669 -15.60 -11.86 42.83
CA ASN A 669 -16.59 -12.79 43.33
C ASN A 669 -17.72 -13.15 42.33
N ILE A 670 -17.46 -13.01 41.02
CA ILE A 670 -18.38 -13.46 40.00
C ILE A 670 -18.25 -14.98 39.84
N LYS A 671 -19.38 -15.68 39.96
CA LYS A 671 -19.43 -17.15 39.83
C LYS A 671 -19.39 -17.56 38.34
N VAL A 672 -18.32 -18.19 37.85
CA VAL A 672 -18.24 -18.69 36.50
C VAL A 672 -18.60 -20.17 36.42
N ASN A 673 -19.69 -20.49 35.74
CA ASN A 673 -20.26 -21.83 35.60
C ASN A 673 -20.18 -22.32 34.17
N PRO A 674 -19.15 -23.09 33.75
CA PRO A 674 -18.99 -23.61 32.43
C PRO A 674 -19.89 -24.81 32.12
N SER A 675 -20.09 -25.11 30.84
CA SER A 675 -20.87 -26.27 30.33
C SER A 675 -22.38 -26.22 30.62
N TRP A 676 -22.99 -25.03 30.59
CA TRP A 676 -24.42 -24.82 30.76
C TRP A 676 -25.00 -23.93 29.67
N GLY A 677 -26.11 -24.37 29.07
CA GLY A 677 -26.84 -23.59 28.05
C GLY A 677 -28.29 -23.29 28.48
N PRO A 678 -28.90 -22.22 27.96
CA PRO A 678 -30.27 -21.83 28.31
C PRO A 678 -31.31 -22.83 27.78
N LYS A 679 -32.35 -23.10 28.60
CA LYS A 679 -33.48 -23.95 28.25
C LYS A 679 -34.80 -23.16 28.29
N GLU A 680 -35.03 -22.40 29.32
CA GLU A 680 -36.26 -21.61 29.52
C GLU A 680 -36.00 -20.48 30.52
N VAL A 681 -36.56 -19.30 30.27
CA VAL A 681 -36.61 -18.22 31.25
C VAL A 681 -37.88 -18.32 32.07
N LEU A 682 -37.70 -18.26 33.40
CA LEU A 682 -38.81 -18.32 34.35
C LEU A 682 -39.33 -16.91 34.65
N VAL A 683 -40.65 -16.77 34.63
CA VAL A 683 -41.31 -15.49 34.88
C VAL A 683 -42.40 -15.64 35.94
N ASP A 684 -42.72 -14.56 36.63
CA ASP A 684 -43.86 -14.46 37.56
C ASP A 684 -45.20 -14.21 36.80
N GLU A 685 -46.29 -14.06 37.59
CA GLU A 685 -47.62 -13.80 37.02
C GLU A 685 -47.70 -12.45 36.25
N SER A 686 -46.79 -11.51 36.49
CA SER A 686 -46.67 -10.24 35.76
C SER A 686 -45.84 -10.38 34.46
N GLY A 687 -45.24 -11.53 34.24
CA GLY A 687 -44.33 -11.79 33.14
C GLY A 687 -42.89 -11.33 33.39
N LYS A 688 -42.51 -10.90 34.57
CA LYS A 688 -41.17 -10.44 34.95
C LYS A 688 -40.25 -11.64 35.25
N VAL A 689 -38.99 -11.56 34.89
CA VAL A 689 -37.96 -12.59 35.19
C VAL A 689 -37.85 -12.90 36.69
N THR A 690 -37.85 -14.20 37.02
CA THR A 690 -37.59 -14.74 38.35
C THR A 690 -36.48 -15.78 38.40
N GLY A 691 -36.04 -16.23 37.21
CA GLY A 691 -34.97 -17.23 37.11
C GLY A 691 -34.74 -17.73 35.69
N ILE A 692 -33.87 -18.69 35.55
CA ILE A 692 -33.58 -19.39 34.32
C ILE A 692 -33.33 -20.86 34.54
N VAL A 693 -33.87 -21.71 33.70
CA VAL A 693 -33.53 -23.13 33.64
C VAL A 693 -32.41 -23.31 32.63
N LEU A 694 -31.33 -23.96 33.01
CA LEU A 694 -30.19 -24.26 32.17
C LEU A 694 -30.09 -25.78 32.03
N LYS A 695 -29.56 -26.24 30.85
CA LYS A 695 -29.29 -27.63 30.55
C LYS A 695 -27.81 -27.85 30.32
N LYS A 696 -27.31 -29.03 30.67
CA LYS A 696 -25.90 -29.37 30.56
C LYS A 696 -25.46 -29.40 29.10
N CYS A 697 -24.41 -28.67 28.76
CA CYS A 697 -23.73 -28.77 27.48
C CYS A 697 -22.62 -29.81 27.56
N VAL A 698 -22.72 -30.85 26.74
CA VAL A 698 -21.72 -31.95 26.72
C VAL A 698 -20.52 -31.62 25.84
N ARG A 699 -20.75 -30.90 24.74
CA ARG A 699 -19.71 -30.42 23.83
C ARG A 699 -20.24 -29.26 23.01
N THR A 700 -19.33 -28.39 22.56
CA THR A 700 -19.63 -27.21 21.74
C THR A 700 -19.22 -27.38 20.28
N ILE A 701 -18.16 -28.13 20.01
CA ILE A 701 -17.57 -28.32 18.67
C ILE A 701 -17.74 -29.73 18.20
N ASP A 702 -18.26 -29.91 17.01
CA ASP A 702 -18.32 -31.21 16.35
C ASP A 702 -16.91 -31.72 16.04
N PRO A 703 -16.53 -32.94 16.49
CA PRO A 703 -15.14 -33.42 16.34
C PRO A 703 -14.73 -33.73 14.89
N GLU A 704 -15.70 -34.02 14.02
CA GLU A 704 -15.43 -34.35 12.61
C GLU A 704 -15.39 -33.08 11.73
N THR A 705 -16.42 -32.26 11.82
CA THR A 705 -16.56 -31.05 10.97
C THR A 705 -15.84 -29.85 11.51
N LYS A 706 -15.39 -29.87 12.77
CA LYS A 706 -14.78 -28.74 13.52
C LYS A 706 -15.68 -27.48 13.56
N ARG A 707 -16.98 -27.65 13.36
CA ARG A 707 -17.95 -26.56 13.41
C ARG A 707 -18.61 -26.49 14.77
N PHE A 708 -19.06 -25.28 15.12
CA PHE A 708 -19.89 -25.08 16.31
C PHE A 708 -21.22 -25.81 16.16
N SER A 709 -21.46 -26.81 16.99
CA SER A 709 -22.64 -27.67 17.01
C SER A 709 -22.83 -28.21 18.43
N PRO A 710 -23.42 -27.40 19.34
CA PRO A 710 -23.56 -27.80 20.75
C PRO A 710 -24.49 -28.97 20.93
N VAL A 711 -24.09 -29.90 21.79
CA VAL A 711 -24.86 -31.06 22.17
C VAL A 711 -25.19 -30.98 23.67
N TYR A 712 -26.45 -31.23 24.01
CA TYR A 712 -26.94 -31.08 25.37
C TYR A 712 -27.43 -32.43 25.95
N ASP A 713 -27.29 -32.58 27.27
CA ASP A 713 -28.07 -33.58 28.05
C ASP A 713 -29.33 -32.88 28.54
N GLU A 714 -30.48 -33.24 27.95
CA GLU A 714 -31.76 -32.64 28.29
C GLU A 714 -32.29 -33.08 29.65
N ASN A 715 -31.72 -34.15 30.27
CA ASN A 715 -32.09 -34.66 31.58
C ASN A 715 -31.31 -33.99 32.72
N GLU A 716 -30.13 -33.44 32.46
CA GLU A 716 -29.31 -32.73 33.44
C GLU A 716 -29.60 -31.23 33.36
N THR A 717 -30.45 -30.74 34.25
CA THR A 717 -30.89 -29.35 34.29
C THR A 717 -30.67 -28.74 35.68
N ILE A 718 -30.41 -27.41 35.70
CA ILE A 718 -30.38 -26.64 36.93
C ILE A 718 -31.33 -25.44 36.79
N GLU A 719 -31.97 -25.09 37.93
CA GLU A 719 -32.75 -23.86 38.05
C GLU A 719 -31.93 -22.82 38.79
N VAL A 720 -31.78 -21.63 38.23
CA VAL A 720 -31.07 -20.50 38.80
C VAL A 720 -32.05 -19.36 39.00
N LYS A 721 -32.25 -18.97 40.24
CA LYS A 721 -33.04 -17.79 40.59
C LYS A 721 -32.24 -16.53 40.27
N THR A 722 -32.82 -15.62 39.55
CA THR A 722 -32.19 -14.36 39.16
C THR A 722 -33.23 -13.31 38.82
N ASP A 723 -32.92 -12.05 39.13
CA ASP A 723 -33.84 -10.92 38.88
C ASP A 723 -33.59 -10.29 37.51
N LYS A 724 -32.40 -10.48 36.93
CA LYS A 724 -32.06 -10.05 35.55
C LYS A 724 -31.23 -11.10 34.81
N ILE A 725 -31.43 -11.19 33.48
CA ILE A 725 -30.66 -12.05 32.62
C ILE A 725 -30.02 -11.20 31.50
N VAL A 726 -28.73 -11.37 31.24
CA VAL A 726 -28.02 -10.72 30.13
C VAL A 726 -27.54 -11.77 29.16
N PHE A 727 -28.04 -11.75 27.92
CA PHE A 727 -27.61 -12.65 26.85
C PHE A 727 -26.42 -12.07 26.10
N ALA A 728 -25.24 -12.67 26.27
CA ALA A 728 -23.98 -12.33 25.62
C ALA A 728 -23.53 -13.42 24.64
N ILE A 729 -24.46 -13.88 23.79
CA ILE A 729 -24.33 -15.07 22.91
C ILE A 729 -24.07 -14.71 21.46
N GLY A 730 -23.58 -13.53 21.20
CA GLY A 730 -23.19 -13.03 19.86
C GLY A 730 -23.86 -11.73 19.49
N GLN A 731 -23.31 -11.11 18.46
CA GLN A 731 -23.72 -9.82 17.94
C GLN A 731 -24.34 -9.97 16.55
N ALA A 732 -25.08 -8.97 16.09
CA ALA A 732 -25.73 -8.92 14.79
C ALA A 732 -25.58 -7.55 14.13
N ILE A 733 -25.64 -7.52 12.80
CA ILE A 733 -25.62 -6.30 12.02
C ILE A 733 -27.04 -5.74 11.95
N GLU A 734 -27.19 -4.44 12.18
CA GLU A 734 -28.43 -3.69 12.04
C GLU A 734 -28.35 -2.76 10.83
N TRP A 735 -28.87 -3.18 9.70
CA TRP A 735 -28.84 -2.40 8.47
C TRP A 735 -29.83 -1.25 8.42
N GLY A 736 -30.98 -1.38 9.09
CA GLY A 736 -32.07 -0.41 8.95
C GLY A 736 -32.39 -0.17 7.47
N LYS A 737 -32.40 1.11 7.05
CA LYS A 737 -32.60 1.54 5.66
C LYS A 737 -31.30 2.00 4.97
N LEU A 738 -30.15 1.77 5.59
CA LEU A 738 -28.86 2.28 5.10
C LEU A 738 -28.59 1.94 3.62
N LEU A 739 -28.86 0.71 3.22
CA LEU A 739 -28.57 0.19 1.88
C LEU A 739 -29.77 0.26 0.93
N GLU A 740 -30.86 0.93 1.31
CA GLU A 740 -32.03 1.07 0.44
C GLU A 740 -31.64 1.83 -0.86
N GLY A 741 -31.98 1.23 -1.99
CA GLY A 741 -31.66 1.79 -3.32
C GLY A 741 -30.22 1.52 -3.82
N THR A 742 -29.41 0.74 -3.09
CA THR A 742 -28.08 0.29 -3.52
C THR A 742 -28.14 -1.08 -4.20
N LYS A 743 -27.00 -1.47 -4.83
CA LYS A 743 -26.84 -2.80 -5.46
C LYS A 743 -26.14 -3.81 -4.55
N VAL A 744 -25.98 -3.50 -3.27
CA VAL A 744 -25.30 -4.41 -2.33
C VAL A 744 -26.12 -5.69 -2.14
N THR A 745 -25.48 -6.82 -2.30
CA THR A 745 -26.05 -8.16 -2.07
C THR A 745 -25.51 -8.80 -0.79
N PHE A 746 -26.20 -9.83 -0.31
CA PHE A 746 -25.89 -10.48 0.96
C PHE A 746 -25.74 -11.99 0.80
N TRP A 747 -24.85 -12.57 1.59
CA TRP A 747 -24.73 -13.99 1.78
C TRP A 747 -25.09 -14.38 3.22
N HIS A 748 -25.58 -15.61 3.42
CA HIS A 748 -26.08 -16.07 4.74
C HIS A 748 -26.99 -15.07 5.47
N GLY A 749 -27.83 -14.38 4.70
CA GLY A 749 -28.96 -13.57 5.19
C GLY A 749 -28.60 -12.16 5.64
N ASN A 750 -27.37 -11.84 6.04
CA ASN A 750 -27.09 -10.52 6.61
C ASN A 750 -25.66 -9.95 6.39
N TYR A 751 -24.73 -10.72 5.86
CA TYR A 751 -23.38 -10.25 5.59
C TYR A 751 -23.26 -9.78 4.13
N PRO A 752 -22.67 -8.61 3.85
CA PRO A 752 -22.54 -8.09 2.49
C PRO A 752 -21.55 -8.93 1.68
N VAL A 753 -21.84 -9.11 0.41
CA VAL A 753 -20.90 -9.67 -0.56
C VAL A 753 -19.94 -8.58 -1.00
N ALA A 754 -18.65 -8.82 -0.84
CA ALA A 754 -17.61 -7.90 -1.28
C ALA A 754 -16.36 -8.68 -1.71
N ASP A 755 -15.56 -8.06 -2.56
CA ASP A 755 -14.25 -8.57 -2.93
C ASP A 755 -13.31 -8.60 -1.72
N LYS A 756 -12.63 -9.72 -1.52
CA LYS A 756 -11.79 -9.95 -0.33
C LYS A 756 -10.54 -9.07 -0.25
N PHE A 757 -10.13 -8.51 -1.36
CA PHE A 757 -8.92 -7.72 -1.46
C PHE A 757 -9.22 -6.23 -1.50
N THR A 758 -10.25 -5.83 -2.24
CA THR A 758 -10.63 -4.42 -2.39
C THR A 758 -11.73 -3.98 -1.42
N TYR A 759 -12.43 -4.91 -0.78
CA TYR A 759 -13.61 -4.66 0.04
C TYR A 759 -14.77 -3.99 -0.70
N GLN A 760 -14.69 -3.91 -2.04
CA GLN A 760 -15.70 -3.32 -2.91
C GLN A 760 -16.89 -4.29 -3.05
N THR A 761 -18.10 -3.78 -2.95
CA THR A 761 -19.34 -4.54 -3.15
C THR A 761 -19.74 -4.58 -4.63
N GLU A 762 -20.90 -5.13 -4.95
CA GLU A 762 -21.48 -5.08 -6.30
C GLU A 762 -21.95 -3.65 -6.70
N ASP A 763 -22.18 -2.76 -5.71
CA ASP A 763 -22.27 -1.33 -5.96
C ASP A 763 -20.84 -0.75 -5.95
N PRO A 764 -20.30 -0.30 -7.10
CA PRO A 764 -18.90 0.03 -7.23
C PRO A 764 -18.44 1.18 -6.32
N ASP A 765 -19.35 2.03 -5.87
CA ASP A 765 -19.07 3.17 -5.01
C ASP A 765 -19.07 2.80 -3.51
N ILE A 766 -19.50 1.56 -3.18
CA ILE A 766 -19.69 1.11 -1.79
C ILE A 766 -18.67 0.06 -1.41
N PHE A 767 -17.97 0.32 -0.31
CA PHE A 767 -16.97 -0.54 0.32
C PHE A 767 -17.44 -0.91 1.73
N VAL A 768 -17.04 -2.08 2.21
CA VAL A 768 -17.43 -2.57 3.54
C VAL A 768 -16.21 -3.06 4.31
N GLY A 769 -16.19 -2.92 5.64
CA GLY A 769 -15.11 -3.46 6.44
C GLY A 769 -15.36 -3.39 7.94
N GLY A 770 -14.44 -3.95 8.73
CA GLY A 770 -14.64 -4.19 10.14
C GLY A 770 -15.69 -5.27 10.39
N ASP A 771 -16.34 -5.24 11.56
CA ASP A 771 -17.26 -6.30 11.99
C ASP A 771 -18.48 -6.48 11.09
N VAL A 772 -18.89 -5.47 10.35
CA VAL A 772 -20.00 -5.58 9.39
C VAL A 772 -19.67 -6.52 8.24
N TYR A 773 -18.39 -6.73 7.94
CA TYR A 773 -17.92 -7.63 6.88
C TYR A 773 -17.38 -8.96 7.43
N THR A 774 -16.58 -8.92 8.49
CA THR A 774 -15.88 -10.10 9.02
C THR A 774 -16.62 -10.82 10.15
N GLY A 775 -17.70 -10.23 10.66
CA GLY A 775 -18.26 -10.55 11.98
C GLY A 775 -17.45 -9.92 13.11
N PRO A 776 -17.93 -10.00 14.36
CA PRO A 776 -17.28 -9.40 15.52
C PRO A 776 -15.84 -9.89 15.70
N ARG A 777 -14.87 -8.95 15.79
CA ARG A 777 -13.45 -9.21 16.00
C ARG A 777 -12.86 -8.19 16.98
N PHE A 778 -11.55 -8.26 17.20
CA PHE A 778 -10.84 -7.34 18.07
C PHE A 778 -10.59 -5.97 17.37
N VAL A 779 -10.34 -4.96 18.19
CA VAL A 779 -10.09 -3.58 17.72
C VAL A 779 -8.99 -3.52 16.66
N ILE A 780 -7.90 -4.27 16.85
CA ILE A 780 -6.78 -4.29 15.91
C ILE A 780 -7.14 -4.89 14.55
N ASP A 781 -8.10 -5.82 14.48
CA ASP A 781 -8.63 -6.35 13.21
C ASP A 781 -9.45 -5.28 12.47
N ALA A 782 -10.23 -4.48 13.22
CA ALA A 782 -11.00 -3.37 12.65
C ALA A 782 -10.08 -2.24 12.14
N ILE A 783 -8.99 -1.94 12.86
CA ILE A 783 -7.96 -0.99 12.42
C ILE A 783 -7.33 -1.45 11.10
N ALA A 784 -6.93 -2.71 11.02
CA ALA A 784 -6.37 -3.28 9.79
C ALA A 784 -7.34 -3.20 8.62
N ALA A 785 -8.62 -3.51 8.84
CA ALA A 785 -9.65 -3.39 7.80
C ALA A 785 -9.83 -1.94 7.32
N GLY A 786 -9.78 -0.96 8.22
CA GLY A 786 -9.85 0.46 7.87
C GLY A 786 -8.64 0.92 7.04
N HIS A 787 -7.44 0.45 7.36
CA HIS A 787 -6.22 0.75 6.60
C HIS A 787 -6.33 0.21 5.16
N GLU A 788 -6.69 -1.05 4.98
CA GLU A 788 -6.85 -1.66 3.67
C GLU A 788 -7.99 -1.02 2.86
N ALA A 789 -9.09 -0.64 3.52
CA ALA A 789 -10.20 0.06 2.88
C ALA A 789 -9.80 1.46 2.41
N ALA A 790 -8.97 2.19 3.17
CA ALA A 790 -8.48 3.51 2.77
C ALA A 790 -7.76 3.47 1.42
N GLU A 791 -6.90 2.47 1.17
CA GLU A 791 -6.26 2.27 -0.14
C GLU A 791 -7.28 2.05 -1.25
N SER A 792 -8.34 1.28 -0.99
CA SER A 792 -9.41 1.02 -1.98
C SER A 792 -10.22 2.28 -2.28
N LEU A 793 -10.58 3.03 -1.24
CA LEU A 793 -11.31 4.30 -1.36
C LEU A 793 -10.50 5.36 -2.11
N HIS A 794 -9.21 5.46 -1.80
CA HIS A 794 -8.27 6.32 -2.52
C HIS A 794 -8.24 5.99 -4.01
N ARG A 795 -8.08 4.71 -4.36
CA ARG A 795 -8.07 4.26 -5.76
C ARG A 795 -9.39 4.51 -6.47
N HIS A 796 -10.50 4.32 -5.80
CA HIS A 796 -11.83 4.57 -6.38
C HIS A 796 -12.12 6.06 -6.57
N ALA A 797 -11.68 6.89 -5.63
CA ALA A 797 -11.88 8.34 -5.70
C ALA A 797 -11.07 8.99 -6.83
N ARG A 798 -9.91 8.43 -7.19
CA ARG A 798 -9.05 8.97 -8.25
C ARG A 798 -9.55 8.57 -9.64
N PRO A 799 -9.65 9.55 -10.58
CA PRO A 799 -10.07 9.26 -11.94
C PRO A 799 -9.17 8.21 -12.59
N ASP A 800 -9.78 7.24 -13.27
CA ASP A 800 -9.11 6.24 -14.10
C ASP A 800 -8.05 5.38 -13.39
N ALA A 801 -8.02 5.39 -12.05
CA ALA A 801 -7.12 4.56 -11.27
C ALA A 801 -7.60 3.11 -11.21
N SER A 802 -6.67 2.18 -11.37
CA SER A 802 -6.95 0.75 -11.25
C SER A 802 -7.05 0.34 -9.78
N MET A 803 -8.05 -0.47 -9.42
CA MET A 803 -8.21 -1.01 -8.07
C MET A 803 -7.08 -1.98 -7.66
N THR A 804 -6.35 -2.55 -8.61
CA THR A 804 -5.39 -3.64 -8.35
C THR A 804 -3.99 -3.40 -8.90
N ILE A 805 -3.82 -2.61 -9.96
CA ILE A 805 -2.49 -2.36 -10.54
C ILE A 805 -1.61 -1.64 -9.53
N GLY A 806 -0.47 -2.25 -9.26
CA GLY A 806 0.50 -1.70 -8.33
C GLY A 806 0.13 -1.77 -6.85
N ARG A 807 -0.97 -2.42 -6.48
CA ARG A 807 -1.35 -2.64 -5.08
C ARG A 807 -0.54 -3.77 -4.46
N ASP A 808 -0.10 -3.60 -3.21
CA ASP A 808 0.54 -4.67 -2.44
C ASP A 808 -0.53 -5.50 -1.71
N ARG A 809 -0.39 -6.81 -1.76
CA ARG A 809 -1.31 -7.74 -1.08
C ARG A 809 -1.15 -7.77 0.43
N ARG A 810 -0.03 -7.28 0.97
CA ARG A 810 0.29 -7.30 2.40
C ARG A 810 0.10 -8.69 3.06
N SER A 811 0.45 -9.76 2.33
CA SER A 811 0.42 -11.13 2.87
C SER A 811 1.75 -11.45 3.54
N PHE A 812 1.75 -11.48 4.87
CA PHE A 812 2.95 -11.65 5.68
C PHE A 812 3.22 -13.11 5.96
N THR A 813 4.38 -13.59 5.56
CA THR A 813 4.87 -14.94 5.86
C THR A 813 5.76 -14.87 7.11
N PRO A 814 5.40 -15.52 8.23
CA PRO A 814 6.22 -15.50 9.43
C PRO A 814 7.51 -16.29 9.25
N LEU A 815 8.58 -15.87 9.92
CA LEU A 815 9.79 -16.65 10.07
C LEU A 815 9.49 -17.94 10.85
N ASN A 816 10.20 -19.03 10.49
CA ASN A 816 10.09 -20.28 11.21
C ASN A 816 10.84 -20.22 12.55
N LYS A 817 10.14 -19.87 13.61
CA LYS A 817 10.71 -19.74 14.96
C LYS A 817 11.21 -21.07 15.56
N ASP A 818 10.83 -22.21 14.99
CA ASP A 818 11.25 -23.53 15.46
C ASP A 818 12.63 -23.94 14.92
N ASP A 819 13.12 -23.25 13.88
CA ASP A 819 14.45 -23.46 13.27
C ASP A 819 15.42 -22.31 13.59
N ILE A 820 15.28 -21.66 14.74
CA ILE A 820 16.14 -20.56 15.18
C ILE A 820 17.02 -21.00 16.35
N SER A 821 18.32 -20.69 16.26
CA SER A 821 19.28 -20.84 17.36
C SER A 821 19.42 -19.54 18.14
N PHE A 822 19.58 -19.67 19.48
CA PHE A 822 19.71 -18.56 20.41
C PHE A 822 21.08 -18.64 21.11
N PRO A 823 22.20 -18.33 20.43
CA PRO A 823 23.54 -18.49 21.00
C PRO A 823 23.79 -17.55 22.19
N SER A 824 23.14 -16.42 22.22
CA SER A 824 23.17 -15.47 23.34
C SER A 824 21.88 -14.66 23.39
N TYR A 825 21.46 -14.28 24.60
CA TYR A 825 20.29 -13.44 24.84
C TYR A 825 20.37 -12.79 26.22
N ASP A 826 19.64 -11.70 26.42
CA ASP A 826 19.51 -11.08 27.75
C ASP A 826 18.73 -12.01 28.68
N THR A 827 19.27 -12.29 29.85
CA THR A 827 18.68 -13.21 30.84
C THR A 827 17.70 -12.54 31.81
N ALA A 828 17.43 -11.24 31.63
CA ALA A 828 16.46 -10.53 32.47
C ALA A 828 15.07 -11.18 32.39
N GLY A 829 14.38 -11.24 33.54
CA GLY A 829 13.01 -11.71 33.61
C GLY A 829 12.02 -10.74 32.93
N ARG A 830 10.88 -11.29 32.49
CA ARG A 830 9.78 -10.49 31.93
C ARG A 830 9.33 -9.43 32.91
N GLN A 831 9.18 -8.20 32.46
CA GLN A 831 8.69 -7.08 33.23
C GLN A 831 7.17 -6.97 33.10
N GLU A 832 6.50 -6.74 34.20
CA GLU A 832 5.04 -6.55 34.27
C GLU A 832 4.72 -5.24 34.99
N ALA A 833 3.69 -4.57 34.52
CA ALA A 833 3.17 -3.38 35.16
C ALA A 833 2.42 -3.78 36.43
N GLY A 834 2.53 -2.96 37.48
CA GLY A 834 1.80 -3.15 38.71
C GLY A 834 0.37 -2.64 38.66
N MET A 835 -0.33 -2.79 39.80
CA MET A 835 -1.66 -2.22 40.03
C MET A 835 -1.57 -1.04 41.00
N ASP A 836 -2.35 0.01 40.76
CA ASP A 836 -2.54 1.12 41.72
C ASP A 836 -3.45 0.67 42.84
N LYS A 837 -2.86 0.45 44.01
CA LYS A 837 -3.59 -0.02 45.21
C LYS A 837 -4.50 1.05 45.84
N SER A 838 -4.42 2.30 45.39
CA SER A 838 -5.32 3.36 45.86
C SER A 838 -6.68 3.31 45.15
N ILE A 839 -6.76 2.61 43.99
CA ILE A 839 -8.00 2.40 43.26
C ILE A 839 -8.60 1.07 43.69
N ASP A 840 -9.87 1.09 44.13
CA ASP A 840 -10.64 -0.14 44.31
C ASP A 840 -10.96 -0.76 42.94
N SER A 841 -10.10 -1.65 42.47
CA SER A 841 -10.21 -2.27 41.16
C SER A 841 -11.51 -3.07 40.96
N LYS A 842 -12.19 -3.46 42.03
CA LYS A 842 -13.43 -4.24 42.01
C LYS A 842 -14.68 -3.40 41.82
N MET A 843 -14.65 -2.14 42.30
CA MET A 843 -15.84 -1.26 42.27
C MET A 843 -15.64 0.00 41.46
N SER A 844 -14.40 0.42 41.24
CA SER A 844 -14.08 1.62 40.44
C SER A 844 -14.33 1.44 38.95
N TYR A 845 -14.66 2.52 38.28
CA TYR A 845 -14.65 2.63 36.80
C TYR A 845 -13.34 3.25 36.28
N SER A 846 -12.35 3.51 37.15
CA SER A 846 -11.01 3.94 36.73
C SER A 846 -10.12 2.73 36.47
N ASP A 847 -9.23 2.82 35.49
CA ASP A 847 -8.20 1.79 35.26
C ASP A 847 -7.20 1.78 36.44
N ALA A 848 -7.02 0.64 37.04
CA ALA A 848 -6.03 0.44 38.10
C ALA A 848 -4.67 -0.08 37.59
N HIS A 849 -4.52 -0.38 36.29
CA HIS A 849 -3.28 -0.89 35.70
C HIS A 849 -2.27 0.25 35.51
N LEU A 850 -1.15 0.17 36.19
CA LEU A 850 -0.05 1.12 36.02
C LEU A 850 0.67 0.89 34.68
N ASN A 851 1.47 1.88 34.30
CA ASN A 851 2.45 1.69 33.23
C ASN A 851 3.73 1.05 33.73
N LEU A 852 4.50 0.47 32.83
CA LEU A 852 5.90 0.16 33.10
C LEU A 852 6.65 1.45 33.44
N THR A 853 7.64 1.38 34.33
CA THR A 853 8.61 2.46 34.51
C THR A 853 9.63 2.46 33.38
N GLU A 854 10.31 3.58 33.13
CA GLU A 854 11.37 3.66 32.09
C GLU A 854 12.44 2.56 32.30
N GLY A 855 12.83 2.28 33.55
CA GLY A 855 13.78 1.22 33.84
C GLY A 855 13.27 -0.16 33.43
N GLN A 856 11.98 -0.44 33.71
CA GLN A 856 11.32 -1.66 33.24
C GLN A 856 11.21 -1.72 31.73
N VAL A 857 10.86 -0.61 31.06
CA VAL A 857 10.82 -0.54 29.58
C VAL A 857 12.18 -0.86 29.00
N LYS A 858 13.25 -0.27 29.52
CA LYS A 858 14.62 -0.52 29.04
C LYS A 858 15.01 -1.98 29.24
N THR A 859 14.69 -2.57 30.38
CA THR A 859 14.94 -3.99 30.68
C THR A 859 14.14 -4.88 29.73
N GLU A 860 12.83 -4.64 29.60
CA GLU A 860 11.93 -5.48 28.84
C GLU A 860 12.24 -5.44 27.31
N THR A 861 12.54 -4.26 26.80
CA THR A 861 12.91 -4.09 25.38
C THR A 861 14.26 -4.73 25.05
N GLY A 862 15.20 -4.79 26.00
CA GLY A 862 16.47 -5.51 25.89
C GLY A 862 16.31 -7.02 25.71
N ARG A 863 15.19 -7.59 26.17
CA ARG A 863 14.86 -9.01 26.00
C ARG A 863 14.47 -9.38 24.58
N CYS A 864 14.25 -8.42 23.69
CA CYS A 864 13.90 -8.68 22.30
C CYS A 864 15.05 -9.36 21.57
N LEU A 865 14.80 -10.51 20.94
CA LEU A 865 15.82 -11.31 20.25
C LEU A 865 16.24 -10.73 18.89
N GLY A 866 15.51 -9.75 18.34
CA GLY A 866 15.81 -9.21 17.01
C GLY A 866 15.76 -10.29 15.91
N CYS A 867 14.70 -11.08 15.84
CA CYS A 867 14.61 -12.29 15.00
C CYS A 867 14.78 -12.04 13.51
N GLY A 868 14.33 -10.90 13.00
CA GLY A 868 14.33 -10.57 11.58
C GLY A 868 15.37 -9.52 11.20
N ALA A 869 15.74 -9.52 9.93
CA ALA A 869 16.49 -8.45 9.27
C ALA A 869 16.07 -8.37 7.81
N SER A 870 16.18 -7.20 7.20
CA SER A 870 16.05 -7.11 5.74
C SER A 870 17.32 -7.64 5.06
N TYR A 871 17.17 -8.04 3.79
CA TYR A 871 18.29 -8.35 2.90
C TYR A 871 18.01 -7.78 1.51
N VAL A 872 19.05 -7.63 0.71
CA VAL A 872 18.96 -7.06 -0.64
C VAL A 872 19.29 -8.13 -1.67
N ASP A 873 18.43 -8.31 -2.66
CA ASP A 873 18.79 -8.99 -3.89
C ASP A 873 19.56 -8.02 -4.79
N TYR A 874 20.88 -8.14 -4.81
CA TYR A 874 21.79 -7.23 -5.52
C TYR A 874 21.52 -7.17 -7.02
N ASN A 875 21.07 -8.27 -7.62
CA ASN A 875 20.80 -8.32 -9.05
C ASN A 875 19.47 -7.66 -9.44
N LYS A 876 18.55 -7.49 -8.48
CA LYS A 876 17.30 -6.72 -8.66
C LYS A 876 17.42 -5.26 -8.23
N CYS A 877 18.41 -4.91 -7.42
CA CYS A 877 18.60 -3.56 -6.93
C CYS A 877 18.96 -2.61 -8.08
N ILE A 878 18.24 -1.49 -8.16
CA ILE A 878 18.48 -0.43 -9.17
C ILE A 878 19.28 0.74 -8.60
N GLY A 879 19.65 0.70 -7.33
CA GLY A 879 20.47 1.73 -6.69
C GLY A 879 19.81 3.10 -6.59
N CYS A 880 18.50 3.17 -6.44
CA CYS A 880 17.77 4.45 -6.37
C CYS A 880 17.91 5.18 -5.02
N GLY A 881 18.33 4.51 -3.95
CA GLY A 881 18.54 5.13 -2.63
C GLY A 881 17.30 5.32 -1.76
N LEU A 882 16.09 5.09 -2.26
CA LEU A 882 14.84 5.30 -1.49
C LEU A 882 14.79 4.50 -0.18
N CYS A 883 15.34 3.29 -0.16
CA CYS A 883 15.37 2.46 1.04
C CYS A 883 16.30 3.02 2.13
N THR A 884 17.36 3.71 1.76
CA THR A 884 18.32 4.29 2.71
C THR A 884 17.74 5.50 3.41
N THR A 885 17.03 6.36 2.67
CA THR A 885 16.40 7.58 3.23
C THR A 885 15.24 7.30 4.18
N LYS A 886 14.70 6.09 4.18
CA LYS A 886 13.61 5.66 5.07
C LYS A 886 14.09 4.86 6.28
N CYS A 887 15.40 4.59 6.40
CA CYS A 887 15.95 3.81 7.50
C CYS A 887 16.38 4.71 8.66
N GLU A 888 15.59 4.75 9.72
CA GLU A 888 15.90 5.50 10.95
C GLU A 888 17.00 4.86 11.81
N PHE A 889 17.42 3.65 11.45
CA PHE A 889 18.41 2.87 12.19
C PHE A 889 19.79 2.86 11.51
N ASP A 890 19.95 3.61 10.44
CA ASP A 890 21.20 3.63 9.66
C ASP A 890 21.72 2.23 9.33
N ALA A 891 20.78 1.34 8.94
CA ALA A 891 21.06 -0.07 8.71
C ALA A 891 21.18 -0.44 7.23
N ILE A 892 20.95 0.48 6.32
CA ILE A 892 21.02 0.24 4.87
C ILE A 892 21.66 1.43 4.16
N HIS A 893 22.69 1.17 3.37
CA HIS A 893 23.50 2.19 2.68
C HIS A 893 23.64 1.86 1.20
N LEU A 894 23.96 2.87 0.37
CA LEU A 894 24.36 2.68 -1.00
C LEU A 894 25.88 2.48 -1.10
N VAL A 895 26.30 1.54 -1.92
CA VAL A 895 27.69 1.30 -2.28
C VAL A 895 27.83 1.39 -3.79
N ARG A 896 28.82 2.17 -4.27
CA ARG A 896 29.10 2.38 -5.69
C ARG A 896 29.91 1.22 -6.22
N ASP A 897 29.28 0.20 -6.77
CA ASP A 897 29.89 -1.03 -7.28
C ASP A 897 29.66 -1.28 -8.79
N HIS A 898 28.96 -0.36 -9.47
CA HIS A 898 28.67 -0.39 -10.91
C HIS A 898 28.99 0.97 -11.59
N PRO A 899 30.21 1.50 -11.51
CA PRO A 899 30.54 2.82 -12.04
C PRO A 899 30.27 2.96 -13.55
N GLU A 900 30.25 1.87 -14.30
CA GLU A 900 29.91 1.83 -15.71
C GLU A 900 28.48 2.30 -16.01
N CYS A 901 27.58 2.22 -15.03
CA CYS A 901 26.19 2.63 -15.20
C CYS A 901 25.98 4.16 -15.22
N SER A 902 26.98 4.95 -14.83
CA SER A 902 26.96 6.42 -14.95
C SER A 902 27.58 6.93 -16.26
N THR A 903 27.98 6.03 -17.15
CA THR A 903 28.53 6.42 -18.46
C THR A 903 27.41 6.98 -19.34
N MET A 904 27.62 8.21 -19.82
CA MET A 904 26.69 8.88 -20.73
C MET A 904 27.25 8.84 -22.15
N CYS A 905 26.39 8.56 -23.12
CA CYS A 905 26.80 8.45 -24.49
C CYS A 905 25.71 8.96 -25.46
N VAL A 906 26.09 9.29 -26.70
CA VAL A 906 25.12 9.57 -27.73
C VAL A 906 24.45 8.28 -28.21
N ALA A 907 23.21 8.40 -28.67
CA ALA A 907 22.42 7.22 -29.04
C ALA A 907 23.05 6.42 -30.21
N GLU A 908 23.76 7.08 -31.11
CA GLU A 908 24.44 6.48 -32.26
C GLU A 908 25.59 5.53 -31.86
N GLU A 909 26.27 5.82 -30.75
CA GLU A 909 27.37 4.99 -30.22
C GLU A 909 26.85 3.69 -29.55
N LYS A 910 25.62 3.71 -29.07
CA LYS A 910 25.01 2.59 -28.35
C LYS A 910 24.90 1.29 -29.17
N VAL A 911 24.73 1.41 -30.49
CA VAL A 911 24.59 0.26 -31.38
C VAL A 911 25.86 -0.64 -31.33
N GLY A 912 27.05 -0.02 -31.35
CA GLY A 912 28.32 -0.73 -31.22
C GLY A 912 28.46 -1.45 -29.89
N GLY A 913 28.09 -0.77 -28.78
CA GLY A 913 28.07 -1.32 -27.44
C GLY A 913 27.10 -2.50 -27.31
N LEU A 914 25.88 -2.37 -27.83
CA LEU A 914 24.85 -3.42 -27.83
C LEU A 914 25.32 -4.69 -28.57
N LEU A 915 25.89 -4.56 -29.77
CA LEU A 915 26.40 -5.69 -30.52
C LEU A 915 27.51 -6.43 -29.76
N LYS A 916 28.47 -5.66 -29.23
CA LYS A 916 29.58 -6.20 -28.42
C LYS A 916 29.06 -6.92 -27.18
N TYR A 917 28.08 -6.35 -26.49
CA TYR A 917 27.47 -6.95 -25.33
C TYR A 917 26.70 -8.25 -25.71
N SER A 918 25.87 -8.21 -26.75
CA SER A 918 25.09 -9.36 -27.20
C SER A 918 25.95 -10.56 -27.51
N VAL A 919 27.08 -10.34 -28.23
CA VAL A 919 28.05 -11.40 -28.52
C VAL A 919 28.70 -11.94 -27.23
N LYS A 920 29.16 -11.04 -26.37
CA LYS A 920 29.79 -11.39 -25.09
C LYS A 920 28.83 -12.17 -24.17
N ARG A 921 27.57 -11.73 -24.13
CA ARG A 921 26.49 -12.42 -23.39
C ARG A 921 26.20 -13.81 -23.93
N ALA A 922 26.14 -13.95 -25.27
CA ALA A 922 25.93 -15.26 -25.90
C ALA A 922 27.02 -16.28 -25.48
N PHE A 923 28.29 -15.86 -25.44
CA PHE A 923 29.40 -16.70 -24.97
C PHE A 923 29.28 -17.03 -23.47
N ARG A 924 28.86 -16.07 -22.63
CA ARG A 924 28.63 -16.34 -21.19
C ARG A 924 27.50 -17.32 -20.98
N ILE A 925 26.38 -17.17 -21.70
CA ILE A 925 25.25 -18.12 -21.64
C ILE A 925 25.73 -19.51 -22.06
N LEU A 926 26.49 -19.64 -23.17
CA LEU A 926 27.02 -20.91 -23.62
C LEU A 926 27.96 -21.56 -22.59
N GLY A 927 28.85 -20.77 -21.97
CA GLY A 927 29.74 -21.23 -20.91
C GLY A 927 28.99 -21.62 -19.62
N HIS A 928 27.80 -21.11 -19.40
CA HIS A 928 26.98 -21.39 -18.21
C HIS A 928 26.03 -22.60 -18.37
N LEU A 929 25.74 -23.04 -19.60
CA LEU A 929 24.77 -24.11 -19.88
C LEU A 929 24.99 -25.40 -19.09
N GLY A 930 26.23 -25.71 -18.68
CA GLY A 930 26.59 -26.90 -17.90
C GLY A 930 26.32 -26.78 -16.41
N SER A 931 26.03 -25.58 -15.89
CA SER A 931 25.83 -25.38 -14.46
C SER A 931 24.49 -25.94 -13.97
N ASP A 932 24.42 -26.22 -12.68
CA ASP A 932 23.17 -26.72 -12.07
C ASP A 932 22.07 -25.66 -12.11
N GLU A 933 22.43 -24.41 -11.99
CA GLU A 933 21.50 -23.27 -12.15
C GLU A 933 20.87 -23.25 -13.56
N ALA A 934 21.70 -23.38 -14.61
CA ALA A 934 21.20 -23.40 -15.98
C ALA A 934 20.30 -24.61 -16.27
N LYS A 935 20.64 -25.77 -15.71
CA LYS A 935 19.81 -26.99 -15.79
C LYS A 935 18.47 -26.83 -15.10
N GLU A 936 18.44 -26.21 -13.92
CA GLU A 936 17.20 -25.92 -13.19
C GLU A 936 16.33 -24.93 -13.95
N MET A 937 16.93 -23.88 -14.51
CA MET A 937 16.22 -22.90 -15.34
C MET A 937 15.65 -23.53 -16.61
N ALA A 938 16.39 -24.42 -17.26
CA ALA A 938 15.90 -25.17 -18.42
C ALA A 938 14.69 -26.04 -18.06
N LYS A 939 14.68 -26.65 -16.87
CA LYS A 939 13.56 -27.42 -16.33
C LYS A 939 12.34 -26.50 -16.07
N LYS A 940 12.54 -25.37 -15.41
CA LYS A 940 11.48 -24.36 -15.18
C LYS A 940 10.87 -23.86 -16.50
N ARG A 941 11.72 -23.57 -17.50
CA ARG A 941 11.30 -23.16 -18.86
C ARG A 941 10.44 -24.22 -19.56
N LYS A 942 10.85 -25.50 -19.46
CA LYS A 942 10.09 -26.60 -20.05
C LYS A 942 8.72 -26.75 -19.38
N ALA A 943 8.68 -26.72 -18.05
CA ALA A 943 7.42 -26.80 -17.28
C ALA A 943 6.48 -25.63 -17.62
N TYR A 944 7.00 -24.40 -17.71
CA TYR A 944 6.22 -23.24 -18.11
C TYR A 944 5.60 -23.40 -19.50
N LYS A 945 6.39 -23.83 -20.50
CA LYS A 945 5.88 -24.07 -21.86
C LYS A 945 4.79 -25.14 -21.91
N GLN A 946 4.95 -26.22 -21.14
CA GLN A 946 3.92 -27.28 -21.04
C GLN A 946 2.64 -26.75 -20.39
N ALA A 947 2.75 -25.95 -19.35
CA ALA A 947 1.59 -25.35 -18.69
C ALA A 947 0.83 -24.35 -19.60
N GLN A 948 1.52 -23.67 -20.52
CA GLN A 948 0.87 -22.79 -21.49
C GLN A 948 0.14 -23.61 -22.57
N GLN A 949 0.75 -24.67 -23.08
CA GLN A 949 0.12 -25.57 -24.07
C GLN A 949 -1.13 -26.29 -23.55
N ASN A 950 -1.24 -26.47 -22.22
CA ASN A 950 -2.43 -27.08 -21.61
C ASN A 950 -3.55 -26.04 -21.31
N LYS A 951 -3.31 -24.75 -21.53
CA LYS A 951 -4.31 -23.69 -21.37
C LYS A 951 -4.98 -23.26 -22.70
N ASP A 952 -4.33 -23.57 -23.81
CA ASP A 952 -4.88 -23.46 -25.18
C ASP A 952 -5.63 -24.76 -25.56
#